data_65d5d5a9a9591f0c390451bc11b09913
#
_entry.id   65d5d5a9a9591f0c390451bc11b09913
#
_cell.length_a   1.000
_cell.length_b   1.000
_cell.length_c   1.000
_cell.angle_alpha   90.00
_cell.angle_beta   90.00
_cell.angle_gamma   90.00
#
_symmetry.space_group_name_H-M   'P 1'
#
loop_
_entity.id
_entity.type
_entity.pdbx_description
1 polymer ?
#
loop_
_entity_poly.entity_id
_entity_poly.type
_entity_poly.pdbx_seq_one_letter_code
_entity_poly.pdbx_strand_id
1 'polypeptide(L)'
;MPSFPSGTVTFLFTDIEGSTRLAQQYPDQMPVLLARHHEILHQSAEAHHGYVFQVVGDSFAIAFHSASDALQVALDVQRLLHAEPWTPVPIKVRMGIHTGTSHLNDSSAPTVYSGYATIATTQRIMAAGHGGQILLSGATHELVRDTLPINSELQDLGEKRLKDLFRPEHLYQFNIPGLPSTFPPLKTLDSFLNNLPTQLTTFIGRENEIAEVRKELETHRLVTLTGSGGTGKTRLSLQVAADLLEKFDHGVWFVELAPLIDPELIPQTILSAIGISEQQGKTPLEVLKEYLHGKQALIVLDNCEHLVSASAQVANALLNHASKLNILASSREALGVKGELSYPVPSLSLPNPKQLPTIEQLSQYEAVRLFIDRTLLVAPHFVLDKANAPFIAQICYRLDGIPLAIELAAARVRMLSVEQISRRLDDRFRLLTGGARTALPRQQTLRALIDWSYDLLTENERLLLRRLSVFTGGWTLEAAEDVCVGQDDILSYDVLDLLTQLVNKSLVVVIAEGSQSGETRYRLLETIRQYAREKLLEAGGGESIRDKHLAYFVKLVEQAEPELYHSNQLFWLNKLDDEIDNLRMALEWALANDIESGLRIAATPWRFWHGRSYFQEVESWLKQLLEQYKITNALHAQALAMYSLCKFRQGDFSETIALANQSLEMARTLADKQTEALSLASLGVFMIAQGAVGDGTPLLEQALAIYRLLGDKIGQAGTTERLAINSNDLERAIVYAKESLALARELGDLSGMVFRLCWLSRLMFWTGDFISPTVWLEEALSIVRQLGDQIGEEYVDSTYGDLTYWQGNYRQAITHFENTIQLSEKIGDHYQSLWAHVKMAYAVLREGEIQQAHEMFRESIHRTRKADLMIATVYTIEGLASLNVNQGQPERAARLFAWADAMRENIGDQRPPVEQESVEGDLAVIHSKLNNTDVERLSVEGKAMTVDEAIALALEK
;
A
#
# COMPACT_ATOMS: atom_id res chain seq x y z
N MET A 1 39.69 25.73 29.09
CA MET A 1 38.39 25.10 28.86
C MET A 1 38.51 24.37 27.54
N PRO A 2 38.09 23.12 27.41
CA PRO A 2 38.11 22.47 26.12
C PRO A 2 37.24 23.27 25.16
N SER A 3 37.72 23.47 23.93
CA SER A 3 36.95 24.16 22.88
C SER A 3 35.75 23.31 22.50
N PHE A 4 34.59 23.93 22.32
CA PHE A 4 33.37 23.22 21.87
C PHE A 4 33.61 22.53 20.53
N PRO A 5 33.10 21.29 20.30
CA PRO A 5 33.16 20.64 19.02
C PRO A 5 32.50 21.47 17.92
N SER A 6 33.18 21.66 16.78
CA SER A 6 32.68 22.45 15.65
C SER A 6 33.20 21.88 14.33
N GLY A 7 32.44 22.03 13.23
CA GLY A 7 32.75 21.43 11.95
C GLY A 7 32.10 20.03 11.84
N THR A 8 32.88 18.98 11.74
CA THR A 8 32.38 17.59 11.84
C THR A 8 32.26 17.23 13.32
N VAL A 9 31.05 17.03 13.79
CA VAL A 9 30.71 16.80 15.20
C VAL A 9 29.95 15.46 15.30
N THR A 10 30.31 14.66 16.31
CA THR A 10 29.54 13.47 16.67
C THR A 10 28.62 13.82 17.83
N PHE A 11 27.34 13.51 17.67
CA PHE A 11 26.33 13.70 18.70
C PHE A 11 25.88 12.34 19.27
N LEU A 12 25.76 12.30 20.59
CA LEU A 12 25.12 11.21 21.33
C LEU A 12 23.85 11.76 22.01
N PHE A 13 22.71 11.22 21.68
CA PHE A 13 21.44 11.51 22.33
C PHE A 13 20.96 10.33 23.13
N THR A 14 20.41 10.57 24.32
CA THR A 14 19.91 9.53 25.20
C THR A 14 18.55 9.91 25.76
N ASP A 15 17.72 8.89 26.07
CA ASP A 15 16.37 9.07 26.59
C ASP A 15 15.94 7.83 27.39
N ILE A 16 15.20 8.00 28.49
CA ILE A 16 14.67 6.89 29.29
C ILE A 16 13.41 6.33 28.62
N GLU A 17 13.41 5.06 28.26
CA GLU A 17 12.23 4.43 27.66
C GLU A 17 11.03 4.43 28.62
N GLY A 18 9.95 5.10 28.22
CA GLY A 18 8.70 5.17 28.98
C GLY A 18 8.77 6.06 30.24
N SER A 19 9.65 7.06 30.28
CA SER A 19 9.84 8.00 31.41
C SER A 19 8.54 8.62 31.91
N THR A 20 7.64 9.04 31.02
CA THR A 20 6.32 9.61 31.38
C THR A 20 5.45 8.60 32.15
N ARG A 21 5.42 7.33 31.71
CA ARG A 21 4.68 6.26 32.41
C ARG A 21 5.29 5.95 33.77
N LEU A 22 6.63 5.94 33.86
CA LEU A 22 7.34 5.73 35.10
C LEU A 22 7.05 6.86 36.10
N ALA A 23 7.04 8.11 35.64
CA ALA A 23 6.72 9.28 36.46
C ALA A 23 5.27 9.24 36.99
N GLN A 24 4.32 8.72 36.21
CA GLN A 24 2.94 8.53 36.65
C GLN A 24 2.80 7.39 37.66
N GLN A 25 3.54 6.31 37.47
CA GLN A 25 3.47 5.10 38.29
C GLN A 25 4.25 5.26 39.61
N TYR A 26 5.35 6.00 39.59
CA TYR A 26 6.27 6.19 40.74
C TYR A 26 6.62 7.69 40.95
N PRO A 27 5.63 8.57 41.18
CA PRO A 27 5.84 10.01 41.24
C PRO A 27 6.84 10.48 42.32
N ASP A 28 6.86 9.83 43.48
CA ASP A 28 7.74 10.18 44.61
C ASP A 28 9.18 9.70 44.42
N GLN A 29 9.39 8.60 43.70
CA GLN A 29 10.71 7.99 43.44
C GLN A 29 11.37 8.55 42.18
N MET A 30 10.61 9.00 41.21
CA MET A 30 11.14 9.46 39.94
C MET A 30 12.20 10.55 40.04
N PRO A 31 12.09 11.55 40.94
CA PRO A 31 13.17 12.56 41.13
C PRO A 31 14.50 11.95 41.55
N VAL A 32 14.49 10.93 42.40
CA VAL A 32 15.72 10.26 42.89
C VAL A 32 16.33 9.42 41.76
N LEU A 33 15.49 8.69 41.01
CA LEU A 33 15.93 7.92 39.84
C LEU A 33 16.56 8.80 38.78
N LEU A 34 15.94 9.95 38.48
CA LEU A 34 16.45 10.92 37.52
C LEU A 34 17.78 11.55 38.01
N ALA A 35 17.90 11.92 39.29
CA ALA A 35 19.14 12.47 39.84
C ALA A 35 20.32 11.51 39.66
N ARG A 36 20.10 10.21 39.94
CA ARG A 36 21.12 9.17 39.78
C ARG A 36 21.44 8.92 38.29
N HIS A 37 20.44 8.86 37.45
CA HIS A 37 20.63 8.81 36.00
C HIS A 37 21.47 9.98 35.46
N HIS A 38 21.18 11.21 35.85
CA HIS A 38 21.94 12.41 35.49
C HIS A 38 23.39 12.34 35.94
N GLU A 39 23.64 11.88 37.16
CA GLU A 39 25.00 11.73 37.70
C GLU A 39 25.81 10.76 36.83
N ILE A 40 25.26 9.59 36.47
CA ILE A 40 25.94 8.60 35.62
C ILE A 40 26.31 9.17 34.26
N LEU A 41 25.38 9.87 33.62
CA LEU A 41 25.60 10.47 32.30
C LEU A 41 26.63 11.60 32.34
N HIS A 42 26.55 12.51 33.31
CA HIS A 42 27.52 13.58 33.44
C HIS A 42 28.94 13.07 33.71
N GLN A 43 29.12 12.14 34.65
CA GLN A 43 30.42 11.56 34.97
C GLN A 43 31.03 10.85 33.75
N SER A 44 30.22 10.06 33.03
CA SER A 44 30.70 9.34 31.81
C SER A 44 31.05 10.33 30.68
N ALA A 45 30.25 11.37 30.46
CA ALA A 45 30.52 12.38 29.46
C ALA A 45 31.83 13.14 29.75
N GLU A 46 32.04 13.56 30.98
CA GLU A 46 33.25 14.26 31.40
C GLU A 46 34.51 13.41 31.26
N ALA A 47 34.41 12.10 31.57
CA ALA A 47 35.53 11.16 31.50
C ALA A 47 36.07 10.99 30.07
N HIS A 48 35.25 11.19 29.05
CA HIS A 48 35.59 11.00 27.63
C HIS A 48 35.39 12.26 26.78
N HIS A 49 35.65 13.42 27.37
CA HIS A 49 35.66 14.74 26.68
C HIS A 49 34.34 15.09 25.98
N GLY A 50 33.20 14.56 26.46
CA GLY A 50 31.85 14.86 25.97
C GLY A 50 31.38 16.23 26.47
N TYR A 51 30.82 17.03 25.60
CA TYR A 51 30.20 18.29 25.91
C TYR A 51 28.68 18.14 26.00
N VAL A 52 28.11 18.17 27.20
CA VAL A 52 26.68 18.17 27.44
C VAL A 52 26.13 19.56 27.13
N PHE A 53 25.49 19.76 26.00
CA PHE A 53 25.00 21.07 25.58
C PHE A 53 23.50 21.27 25.85
N GLN A 54 22.75 20.18 26.09
CA GLN A 54 21.34 20.27 26.43
C GLN A 54 20.91 19.10 27.32
N VAL A 55 20.08 19.39 28.31
CA VAL A 55 19.36 18.40 29.11
C VAL A 55 17.89 18.83 29.19
N VAL A 56 16.97 17.98 28.79
CA VAL A 56 15.53 18.24 28.86
C VAL A 56 14.85 17.05 29.53
N GLY A 57 14.45 17.24 30.79
CA GLY A 57 13.90 16.14 31.61
C GLY A 57 14.91 15.01 31.78
N ASP A 58 14.65 13.87 31.20
CA ASP A 58 15.49 12.66 31.21
C ASP A 58 16.40 12.53 29.98
N SER A 59 16.25 13.41 29.00
CA SER A 59 16.99 13.37 27.73
C SER A 59 18.26 14.18 27.78
N PHE A 60 19.38 13.59 27.34
CA PHE A 60 20.69 14.26 27.21
C PHE A 60 21.08 14.40 25.73
N ALA A 61 21.67 15.56 25.43
CA ALA A 61 22.30 15.84 24.16
C ALA A 61 23.77 16.18 24.39
N ILE A 62 24.68 15.37 23.88
CA ILE A 62 26.13 15.45 24.15
C ILE A 62 26.84 15.52 22.79
N ALA A 63 27.82 16.41 22.68
CA ALA A 63 28.63 16.61 21.48
C ALA A 63 30.09 16.20 21.72
N PHE A 64 30.72 15.63 20.68
CA PHE A 64 32.11 15.13 20.75
C PHE A 64 32.90 15.55 19.52
N HIS A 65 34.21 15.73 19.70
CA HIS A 65 35.18 15.88 18.60
C HIS A 65 35.46 14.52 17.89
N SER A 66 35.26 13.39 18.59
CA SER A 66 35.60 12.05 18.15
C SER A 66 34.38 11.15 18.26
N ALA A 67 34.12 10.36 17.20
CA ALA A 67 33.09 9.33 17.22
C ALA A 67 33.42 8.18 18.21
N SER A 68 34.71 7.89 18.42
CA SER A 68 35.15 6.87 19.36
C SER A 68 34.88 7.27 20.82
N ASP A 69 35.02 8.57 21.17
CA ASP A 69 34.70 9.06 22.52
C ASP A 69 33.16 8.94 22.77
N ALA A 70 32.35 9.28 21.79
CA ALA A 70 30.89 9.11 21.90
C ALA A 70 30.48 7.65 22.11
N LEU A 71 31.16 6.72 21.40
CA LEU A 71 30.92 5.29 21.54
C LEU A 71 31.35 4.77 22.91
N GLN A 72 32.48 5.27 23.43
CA GLN A 72 32.98 4.91 24.76
C GLN A 72 32.04 5.39 25.88
N VAL A 73 31.52 6.62 25.79
CA VAL A 73 30.48 7.12 26.71
C VAL A 73 29.25 6.25 26.68
N ALA A 74 28.75 5.89 25.48
CA ALA A 74 27.58 5.03 25.35
C ALA A 74 27.78 3.66 25.99
N LEU A 75 28.99 3.07 25.83
CA LEU A 75 29.38 1.80 26.44
C LEU A 75 29.40 1.91 27.98
N ASP A 76 30.08 2.91 28.51
CA ASP A 76 30.25 3.05 29.97
C ASP A 76 28.92 3.35 30.64
N VAL A 77 28.11 4.25 30.06
CA VAL A 77 26.75 4.55 30.56
C VAL A 77 25.88 3.33 30.58
N GLN A 78 25.82 2.53 29.52
CA GLN A 78 24.99 1.32 29.52
C GLN A 78 25.42 0.27 30.52
N ARG A 79 26.75 0.12 30.74
CA ARG A 79 27.29 -0.78 31.77
C ARG A 79 26.94 -0.31 33.17
N LEU A 80 27.12 0.99 33.46
CA LEU A 80 26.80 1.60 34.77
C LEU A 80 25.29 1.52 35.04
N LEU A 81 24.44 1.85 34.06
CA LEU A 81 22.98 1.73 34.22
C LEU A 81 22.52 0.29 34.45
N HIS A 82 23.19 -0.68 33.81
CA HIS A 82 22.87 -2.09 33.98
C HIS A 82 23.33 -2.63 35.34
N ALA A 83 24.45 -2.15 35.86
CA ALA A 83 25.02 -2.53 37.15
C ALA A 83 24.34 -1.85 38.35
N GLU A 84 23.68 -0.71 38.15
CA GLU A 84 23.03 0.08 39.20
C GLU A 84 21.84 -0.68 39.81
N PRO A 85 21.76 -0.78 41.17
CA PRO A 85 20.66 -1.48 41.86
C PRO A 85 19.40 -0.59 41.92
N TRP A 86 18.76 -0.38 40.83
CA TRP A 86 17.56 0.44 40.72
C TRP A 86 16.37 -0.06 41.58
N THR A 87 15.73 0.84 42.31
CA THR A 87 14.54 0.56 43.11
C THR A 87 13.56 1.72 42.95
N PRO A 88 12.30 1.54 42.61
CA PRO A 88 11.57 0.24 42.52
C PRO A 88 11.66 -0.45 41.16
N VAL A 89 12.23 0.17 40.14
CA VAL A 89 12.24 -0.34 38.76
C VAL A 89 13.55 0.04 38.05
N PRO A 90 14.13 -0.84 37.21
CA PRO A 90 15.34 -0.53 36.47
C PRO A 90 15.10 0.57 35.42
N ILE A 91 16.00 1.54 35.33
CA ILE A 91 16.02 2.59 34.31
C ILE A 91 16.72 2.03 33.07
N LYS A 92 16.00 2.02 31.93
CA LYS A 92 16.53 1.61 30.62
C LYS A 92 16.62 2.79 29.69
N VAL A 93 17.81 3.06 29.17
CA VAL A 93 18.10 4.23 28.35
C VAL A 93 18.38 3.79 26.91
N ARG A 94 17.68 4.37 25.96
CA ARG A 94 17.97 4.22 24.52
C ARG A 94 18.96 5.31 24.11
N MET A 95 19.84 4.99 23.14
CA MET A 95 20.91 5.85 22.70
C MET A 95 21.02 5.88 21.19
N GLY A 96 21.25 7.08 20.63
CA GLY A 96 21.50 7.27 19.19
C GLY A 96 22.78 8.09 18.98
N ILE A 97 23.65 7.64 18.07
CA ILE A 97 24.92 8.28 17.73
C ILE A 97 24.92 8.61 16.24
N HIS A 98 25.17 9.88 15.91
CA HIS A 98 25.31 10.32 14.53
C HIS A 98 26.43 11.36 14.40
N THR A 99 27.13 11.30 13.26
CA THR A 99 28.22 12.23 12.93
C THR A 99 27.85 13.05 11.70
N GLY A 100 27.92 14.36 11.81
CA GLY A 100 27.63 15.26 10.69
C GLY A 100 28.19 16.67 10.91
N THR A 101 27.93 17.55 9.95
CA THR A 101 28.40 18.93 10.00
C THR A 101 27.51 19.75 10.94
N SER A 102 28.14 20.47 11.88
CA SER A 102 27.46 21.39 12.77
C SER A 102 28.38 22.54 13.14
N HIS A 103 27.82 23.75 13.29
CA HIS A 103 28.56 24.95 13.63
C HIS A 103 28.05 25.51 14.95
N LEU A 104 28.97 26.18 15.70
CA LEU A 104 28.57 26.88 16.90
C LEU A 104 27.90 28.20 16.52
N ASN A 105 26.82 28.53 17.20
CA ASN A 105 26.25 29.88 17.14
C ASN A 105 27.12 30.81 17.94
N ASP A 106 27.42 32.00 17.40
CA ASP A 106 28.19 33.01 18.10
C ASP A 106 27.48 33.48 19.39
N SER A 107 28.13 33.20 20.48
CA SER A 107 28.01 33.67 21.86
C SER A 107 26.74 34.43 22.26
N SER A 108 26.10 33.97 23.24
CA SER A 108 25.04 34.47 24.15
C SER A 108 23.63 33.86 24.02
N ALA A 109 23.40 32.96 23.11
CA ALA A 109 22.12 32.24 23.02
C ALA A 109 22.19 30.85 23.69
N PRO A 110 21.10 30.34 24.27
CA PRO A 110 21.07 29.05 24.96
C PRO A 110 21.15 27.83 24.03
N THR A 111 21.16 28.00 22.73
CA THR A 111 21.36 26.94 21.75
C THR A 111 22.73 27.03 21.12
N VAL A 112 23.56 26.10 21.49
CA VAL A 112 25.00 26.09 21.20
C VAL A 112 25.29 25.72 19.75
N TYR A 113 24.44 24.91 19.09
CA TYR A 113 24.68 24.38 17.75
C TYR A 113 23.68 24.84 16.71
N SER A 114 24.19 25.29 15.57
CA SER A 114 23.49 25.36 14.29
C SER A 114 23.79 24.09 13.47
N GLY A 115 22.83 23.53 12.78
CA GLY A 115 22.97 22.26 12.09
C GLY A 115 21.79 21.37 12.43
N TYR A 116 20.60 21.92 12.25
CA TYR A 116 19.31 21.26 12.57
C TYR A 116 19.20 19.84 12.00
N ALA A 117 19.70 19.60 10.78
CA ALA A 117 19.65 18.29 10.15
C ALA A 117 20.42 17.22 10.94
N THR A 118 21.66 17.49 11.35
CA THR A 118 22.51 16.53 12.11
C THR A 118 21.89 16.22 13.47
N ILE A 119 21.40 17.25 14.16
CA ILE A 119 20.77 17.12 15.49
C ILE A 119 19.46 16.31 15.37
N ALA A 120 18.62 16.64 14.38
CA ALA A 120 17.37 15.93 14.13
C ALA A 120 17.63 14.46 13.77
N THR A 121 18.61 14.17 12.92
CA THR A 121 18.98 12.78 12.58
C THR A 121 19.40 11.99 13.82
N THR A 122 20.24 12.58 14.71
CA THR A 122 20.65 11.92 15.96
C THR A 122 19.44 11.59 16.83
N GLN A 123 18.50 12.54 16.97
CA GLN A 123 17.29 12.33 17.75
C GLN A 123 16.39 11.22 17.17
N ARG A 124 16.26 11.14 15.85
CA ARG A 124 15.46 10.11 15.19
C ARG A 124 16.09 8.73 15.31
N ILE A 125 17.41 8.63 15.22
CA ILE A 125 18.13 7.37 15.45
C ILE A 125 17.90 6.89 16.89
N MET A 126 18.05 7.76 17.89
CA MET A 126 17.77 7.42 19.28
C MET A 126 16.30 6.96 19.47
N ALA A 127 15.36 7.69 18.91
CA ALA A 127 13.93 7.39 19.05
C ALA A 127 13.52 6.05 18.44
N ALA A 128 14.24 5.57 17.42
CA ALA A 128 13.98 4.27 16.79
C ALA A 128 14.41 3.08 17.67
N GLY A 129 15.25 3.30 18.67
CA GLY A 129 15.78 2.26 19.54
C GLY A 129 14.89 1.94 20.74
N HIS A 130 15.28 0.89 21.46
CA HIS A 130 14.68 0.40 22.69
C HIS A 130 15.57 0.70 23.90
N GLY A 131 15.00 0.71 25.09
CA GLY A 131 15.77 0.92 26.32
C GLY A 131 16.86 -0.13 26.52
N GLY A 132 18.11 0.32 26.63
CA GLY A 132 19.32 -0.53 26.67
C GLY A 132 20.00 -0.70 25.30
N GLN A 133 19.40 -0.23 24.20
CA GLN A 133 19.95 -0.32 22.85
C GLN A 133 20.76 0.93 22.47
N ILE A 134 21.88 0.72 21.76
CA ILE A 134 22.70 1.79 21.20
C ILE A 134 22.67 1.65 19.68
N LEU A 135 22.22 2.69 18.98
CA LEU A 135 22.15 2.73 17.53
C LEU A 135 23.12 3.78 16.96
N LEU A 136 23.76 3.42 15.86
CA LEU A 136 24.69 4.30 15.13
C LEU A 136 24.19 4.51 13.70
N SER A 137 24.43 5.70 13.15
CA SER A 137 24.31 5.95 11.71
C SER A 137 25.44 5.34 10.90
N GLY A 138 25.23 5.15 9.59
CA GLY A 138 26.29 4.74 8.66
C GLY A 138 27.50 5.68 8.68
N ALA A 139 27.26 6.99 8.78
CA ALA A 139 28.34 7.98 8.90
C ALA A 139 29.21 7.77 10.16
N THR A 140 28.60 7.43 11.29
CA THR A 140 29.35 7.13 12.53
C THR A 140 30.04 5.77 12.44
N HIS A 141 29.36 4.76 11.85
CA HIS A 141 29.92 3.42 11.63
C HIS A 141 31.29 3.49 10.91
N GLU A 142 31.35 4.23 9.78
CA GLU A 142 32.58 4.37 8.99
C GLU A 142 33.77 4.97 9.78
N LEU A 143 33.49 5.75 10.82
CA LEU A 143 34.50 6.36 11.65
C LEU A 143 35.00 5.48 12.82
N VAL A 144 34.19 4.50 13.25
CA VAL A 144 34.48 3.68 14.45
C VAL A 144 34.74 2.22 14.15
N ARG A 145 34.43 1.69 12.96
CA ARG A 145 34.50 0.27 12.60
C ARG A 145 35.87 -0.39 12.87
N ASP A 146 36.97 0.39 12.71
CA ASP A 146 38.33 -0.10 12.89
C ASP A 146 38.89 0.16 14.32
N THR A 147 38.12 0.82 15.19
CA THR A 147 38.55 1.27 16.55
C THR A 147 37.57 0.86 17.64
N LEU A 148 36.87 -0.26 17.44
CA LEU A 148 35.87 -0.74 18.40
C LEU A 148 36.50 -1.15 19.73
N PRO A 149 35.83 -0.92 20.87
CA PRO A 149 36.23 -1.44 22.17
C PRO A 149 36.36 -2.98 22.16
N ILE A 150 37.30 -3.50 22.96
CA ILE A 150 37.62 -4.94 23.01
C ILE A 150 36.35 -5.79 23.27
N ASN A 151 36.16 -6.81 22.43
CA ASN A 151 35.05 -7.77 22.49
C ASN A 151 33.65 -7.14 22.22
N SER A 152 33.57 -5.96 21.61
CA SER A 152 32.30 -5.41 21.09
C SER A 152 32.17 -5.61 19.60
N GLU A 153 30.97 -5.53 19.08
CA GLU A 153 30.67 -5.69 17.66
C GLU A 153 29.59 -4.71 17.18
N LEU A 154 29.60 -4.41 15.90
CA LEU A 154 28.54 -3.66 15.24
C LEU A 154 27.71 -4.61 14.37
N GLN A 155 26.45 -4.75 14.72
CA GLN A 155 25.48 -5.52 13.95
C GLN A 155 24.82 -4.60 12.93
N ASP A 156 24.89 -4.98 11.66
CA ASP A 156 24.20 -4.27 10.58
C ASP A 156 22.68 -4.52 10.67
N LEU A 157 21.91 -3.44 10.76
CA LEU A 157 20.44 -3.49 10.79
C LEU A 157 19.82 -3.05 9.44
N GLY A 158 20.65 -2.71 8.45
CA GLY A 158 20.26 -2.26 7.13
C GLY A 158 19.75 -0.82 7.08
N GLU A 159 19.28 -0.42 5.90
CA GLU A 159 18.64 0.87 5.69
C GLU A 159 17.27 0.91 6.35
N LYS A 160 16.95 2.02 7.03
CA LYS A 160 15.70 2.22 7.77
C LYS A 160 15.11 3.60 7.50
N ARG A 161 13.82 3.63 7.23
CA ARG A 161 13.06 4.89 7.11
C ARG A 161 12.74 5.43 8.50
N LEU A 162 13.42 6.48 8.87
CA LEU A 162 13.19 7.17 10.14
C LEU A 162 12.20 8.32 9.96
N LYS A 163 11.42 8.63 11.00
CA LYS A 163 10.48 9.75 10.99
C LYS A 163 11.22 11.04 10.63
N ASP A 164 10.62 11.87 9.81
CA ASP A 164 11.09 13.22 9.41
C ASP A 164 12.47 13.27 8.71
N LEU A 165 13.07 12.13 8.38
CA LEU A 165 14.29 12.11 7.58
C LEU A 165 13.96 11.91 6.10
N PHE A 166 14.66 12.70 5.26
CA PHE A 166 14.49 12.72 3.82
C PHE A 166 14.95 11.43 3.14
N ARG A 167 16.00 10.79 3.66
CA ARG A 167 16.59 9.57 3.12
C ARG A 167 16.56 8.46 4.16
N PRO A 168 16.43 7.20 3.74
CA PRO A 168 16.71 6.08 4.60
C PRO A 168 18.09 6.23 5.21
N GLU A 169 18.23 5.89 6.48
CA GLU A 169 19.51 5.90 7.21
C GLU A 169 19.94 4.46 7.43
N HIS A 170 21.18 4.15 7.07
CA HIS A 170 21.77 2.86 7.37
C HIS A 170 22.12 2.79 8.85
N LEU A 171 21.49 1.87 9.59
CA LEU A 171 21.63 1.78 11.03
C LEU A 171 22.44 0.55 11.45
N TYR A 172 23.24 0.75 12.47
CA TYR A 172 24.02 -0.29 13.13
C TYR A 172 23.70 -0.32 14.62
N GLN A 173 23.63 -1.54 15.18
CA GLN A 173 23.50 -1.73 16.63
C GLN A 173 24.87 -2.02 17.23
N PHE A 174 25.24 -1.32 18.28
CA PHE A 174 26.44 -1.58 19.04
C PHE A 174 26.17 -2.60 20.15
N ASN A 175 26.71 -3.80 19.97
CA ASN A 175 26.59 -4.91 20.89
C ASN A 175 27.76 -4.93 21.89
N ILE A 176 27.43 -4.98 23.17
CA ILE A 176 28.37 -4.94 24.28
C ILE A 176 28.29 -6.25 25.03
N PRO A 177 29.44 -6.97 25.27
CA PRO A 177 29.45 -8.19 26.04
C PRO A 177 28.89 -8.01 27.45
N GLY A 178 27.99 -8.93 27.85
CA GLY A 178 27.31 -8.90 29.14
C GLY A 178 26.07 -8.01 29.23
N LEU A 179 25.72 -7.33 28.16
CA LEU A 179 24.45 -6.59 28.04
C LEU A 179 23.50 -7.25 27.02
N PRO A 180 22.22 -6.93 27.07
CA PRO A 180 21.25 -7.42 26.07
C PRO A 180 21.67 -7.02 24.64
N SER A 181 21.66 -7.98 23.72
CA SER A 181 21.97 -7.77 22.30
C SER A 181 20.77 -8.05 21.39
N THR A 182 19.72 -8.70 21.90
CA THR A 182 18.49 -8.98 21.16
C THR A 182 17.40 -8.05 21.64
N PHE A 183 16.86 -7.27 20.69
CA PHE A 183 15.79 -6.30 20.93
C PHE A 183 14.62 -6.56 19.96
N PRO A 184 13.41 -6.10 20.27
CA PRO A 184 12.32 -6.08 19.31
C PRO A 184 12.70 -5.33 18.02
N PRO A 185 11.97 -5.49 16.91
CA PRO A 185 12.17 -4.67 15.70
C PRO A 185 12.24 -3.18 16.03
N LEU A 186 13.13 -2.44 15.33
CA LEU A 186 13.28 -1.01 15.53
C LEU A 186 11.95 -0.27 15.29
N LYS A 187 11.70 0.79 16.04
CA LYS A 187 10.53 1.68 15.89
C LYS A 187 10.72 2.61 14.68
N THR A 188 10.78 2.03 13.49
CA THR A 188 10.92 2.73 12.20
C THR A 188 9.60 2.75 11.43
N LEU A 189 9.47 3.58 10.42
CA LEU A 189 8.27 3.59 9.57
C LEU A 189 8.02 2.21 8.93
N ASP A 190 9.08 1.48 8.60
CA ASP A 190 9.01 0.17 7.97
C ASP A 190 8.55 -0.97 8.92
N SER A 191 8.51 -0.71 10.22
CA SER A 191 8.14 -1.69 11.25
C SER A 191 6.64 -1.72 11.56
N PHE A 192 5.89 -0.80 11.02
CA PHE A 192 4.45 -0.67 11.22
C PHE A 192 3.71 -0.76 9.90
N LEU A 193 2.50 -1.30 9.93
CA LEU A 193 1.62 -1.33 8.75
C LEU A 193 1.25 0.11 8.35
N ASN A 194 1.73 0.58 7.21
CA ASN A 194 1.40 1.89 6.68
C ASN A 194 1.75 2.02 5.18
N ASN A 195 1.15 3.02 4.53
CA ASN A 195 1.46 3.44 3.17
C ASN A 195 1.83 4.93 3.10
N LEU A 196 2.35 5.50 4.19
CA LEU A 196 2.68 6.93 4.25
C LEU A 196 3.76 7.29 3.22
N PRO A 197 3.54 8.31 2.39
CA PRO A 197 4.51 8.73 1.38
C PRO A 197 5.75 9.36 2.02
N THR A 198 6.90 9.12 1.39
CA THR A 198 8.17 9.73 1.80
C THR A 198 8.13 11.25 1.58
N GLN A 199 8.48 12.02 2.61
CA GLN A 199 8.49 13.48 2.54
C GLN A 199 9.79 13.98 1.93
N LEU A 200 9.73 14.78 0.87
CA LEU A 200 10.89 15.29 0.13
C LEU A 200 11.61 16.47 0.81
N THR A 201 11.01 17.08 1.82
CA THR A 201 11.59 18.23 2.54
C THR A 201 11.25 18.17 4.01
N THR A 202 12.12 18.71 4.85
CA THR A 202 11.93 18.76 6.31
C THR A 202 10.60 19.44 6.67
N PHE A 203 9.89 18.87 7.64
CA PHE A 203 8.71 19.48 8.26
C PHE A 203 9.19 20.53 9.28
N ILE A 204 8.69 21.74 9.17
CA ILE A 204 9.13 22.89 9.99
C ILE A 204 7.98 23.42 10.81
N GLY A 205 8.18 23.53 12.14
CA GLY A 205 7.22 24.10 13.08
C GLY A 205 6.02 23.19 13.38
N ARG A 206 4.99 23.78 13.96
CA ARG A 206 3.71 23.14 14.29
C ARG A 206 3.78 22.06 15.34
N GLU A 207 4.76 22.10 16.21
CA GLU A 207 4.91 21.17 17.31
C GLU A 207 3.65 21.18 18.23
N ASN A 208 3.04 22.35 18.41
CA ASN A 208 1.81 22.51 19.20
C ASN A 208 0.59 21.90 18.48
N GLU A 209 0.42 22.21 17.20
CA GLU A 209 -0.70 21.70 16.39
C GLU A 209 -0.64 20.18 16.25
N ILE A 210 0.55 19.59 16.08
CA ILE A 210 0.73 18.14 16.10
C ILE A 210 0.26 17.56 17.43
N ALA A 211 0.69 18.15 18.57
CA ALA A 211 0.32 17.67 19.89
C ALA A 211 -1.20 17.81 20.13
N GLU A 212 -1.80 18.92 19.70
CA GLU A 212 -3.24 19.15 19.80
C GLU A 212 -4.04 18.15 18.96
N VAL A 213 -3.71 18.00 17.67
CA VAL A 213 -4.44 17.06 16.78
C VAL A 213 -4.31 15.62 17.28
N ARG A 214 -3.14 15.23 17.79
CA ARG A 214 -2.94 13.92 18.42
C ARG A 214 -3.86 13.72 19.62
N LYS A 215 -3.97 14.72 20.49
CA LYS A 215 -4.84 14.70 21.66
C LYS A 215 -6.31 14.64 21.25
N GLU A 216 -6.70 15.39 20.22
CA GLU A 216 -8.07 15.37 19.72
C GLU A 216 -8.45 14.00 19.11
N LEU A 217 -7.52 13.32 18.43
CA LEU A 217 -7.74 11.96 17.92
C LEU A 217 -7.86 10.89 19.04
N GLU A 218 -7.51 11.21 20.28
CA GLU A 218 -7.78 10.33 21.43
C GLU A 218 -9.23 10.38 21.91
N THR A 219 -9.88 11.53 21.74
CA THR A 219 -11.24 11.78 22.21
C THR A 219 -12.28 11.74 21.09
N HIS A 220 -11.88 12.06 19.86
CA HIS A 220 -12.74 12.13 18.69
C HIS A 220 -12.27 11.11 17.64
N ARG A 221 -13.20 10.33 17.13
CA ARG A 221 -12.88 9.33 16.08
C ARG A 221 -12.82 9.93 14.67
N LEU A 222 -13.28 11.16 14.48
CA LEU A 222 -13.17 11.92 13.23
C LEU A 222 -12.67 13.33 13.56
N VAL A 223 -11.49 13.64 13.04
CA VAL A 223 -10.91 14.98 13.08
C VAL A 223 -10.69 15.45 11.64
N THR A 224 -11.23 16.62 11.31
CA THR A 224 -11.06 17.23 9.99
C THR A 224 -10.20 18.48 10.09
N LEU A 225 -9.03 18.44 9.48
CA LEU A 225 -8.14 19.58 9.35
C LEU A 225 -8.72 20.54 8.30
N THR A 226 -9.17 21.71 8.74
CA THR A 226 -9.79 22.70 7.84
C THR A 226 -8.90 23.90 7.58
N GLY A 227 -9.02 24.51 6.40
CA GLY A 227 -8.26 25.71 6.04
C GLY A 227 -8.09 25.89 4.53
N SER A 228 -7.59 27.06 4.12
CA SER A 228 -7.36 27.38 2.71
C SER A 228 -6.27 26.49 2.07
N GLY A 229 -6.25 26.45 0.73
CA GLY A 229 -5.17 25.77 0.00
C GLY A 229 -3.78 26.32 0.39
N GLY A 230 -2.79 25.46 0.41
CA GLY A 230 -1.41 25.86 0.71
C GLY A 230 -1.06 26.10 2.20
N THR A 231 -2.02 25.92 3.13
CA THR A 231 -1.75 26.05 4.59
C THR A 231 -1.00 24.86 5.18
N GLY A 232 -0.79 23.79 4.42
CA GLY A 232 -0.03 22.60 4.84
C GLY A 232 -0.85 21.58 5.60
N LYS A 233 -2.17 21.47 5.36
CA LYS A 233 -3.06 20.45 5.95
C LYS A 233 -2.55 19.03 5.70
N THR A 234 -2.26 18.70 4.44
CA THR A 234 -1.70 17.39 4.04
C THR A 234 -0.41 17.07 4.77
N ARG A 235 0.53 18.01 4.87
CA ARG A 235 1.80 17.79 5.58
C ARG A 235 1.59 17.59 7.08
N LEU A 236 0.66 18.35 7.69
CA LEU A 236 0.30 18.16 9.10
C LEU A 236 -0.36 16.81 9.33
N SER A 237 -1.28 16.38 8.45
CA SER A 237 -1.93 15.06 8.58
C SER A 237 -0.94 13.92 8.47
N LEU A 238 0.01 13.99 7.53
CA LEU A 238 1.08 12.99 7.39
C LEU A 238 2.01 12.94 8.60
N GLN A 239 2.35 14.09 9.17
CA GLN A 239 3.19 14.18 10.36
C GLN A 239 2.48 13.57 11.58
N VAL A 240 1.22 13.93 11.82
CA VAL A 240 0.39 13.36 12.89
C VAL A 240 0.21 11.86 12.69
N ALA A 241 -0.02 11.42 11.46
CA ALA A 241 -0.16 10.01 11.10
C ALA A 241 1.11 9.20 11.42
N ALA A 242 2.28 9.73 11.03
CA ALA A 242 3.58 9.12 11.33
C ALA A 242 3.86 9.03 12.84
N ASP A 243 3.41 10.03 13.61
CA ASP A 243 3.57 10.04 15.06
C ASP A 243 2.64 9.06 15.80
N LEU A 244 1.57 8.64 15.14
CA LEU A 244 0.56 7.73 15.72
C LEU A 244 0.72 6.27 15.27
N LEU A 245 1.73 5.91 14.47
CA LEU A 245 1.93 4.55 13.99
C LEU A 245 1.93 3.48 15.10
N GLU A 246 2.58 3.78 16.22
CA GLU A 246 2.66 2.86 17.37
C GLU A 246 1.31 2.64 18.09
N LYS A 247 0.32 3.49 17.83
CA LYS A 247 -0.99 3.46 18.50
C LYS A 247 -2.00 2.59 17.75
N PHE A 248 -1.80 2.39 16.44
CA PHE A 248 -2.74 1.69 15.59
C PHE A 248 -2.20 0.34 15.13
N ASP A 249 -2.49 -0.73 15.87
CA ASP A 249 -1.99 -2.09 15.62
C ASP A 249 -2.34 -2.62 14.22
N HIS A 250 -3.43 -2.12 13.61
CA HIS A 250 -3.89 -2.52 12.29
C HIS A 250 -3.59 -1.49 11.19
N GLY A 251 -2.66 -0.58 11.48
CA GLY A 251 -2.05 0.29 10.50
C GLY A 251 -2.60 1.71 10.42
N VAL A 252 -1.82 2.53 9.70
CA VAL A 252 -2.12 3.92 9.36
C VAL A 252 -2.11 4.06 7.84
N TRP A 253 -3.25 4.46 7.27
CA TRP A 253 -3.48 4.38 5.84
C TRP A 253 -3.78 5.76 5.25
N PHE A 254 -2.90 6.24 4.39
CA PHE A 254 -3.05 7.49 3.67
C PHE A 254 -3.81 7.26 2.37
N VAL A 255 -4.85 8.06 2.14
CA VAL A 255 -5.74 7.99 0.98
C VAL A 255 -5.82 9.37 0.36
N GLU A 256 -5.18 9.57 -0.79
CA GLU A 256 -5.20 10.81 -1.55
C GLU A 256 -6.45 10.85 -2.43
N LEU A 257 -7.38 11.78 -2.14
CA LEU A 257 -8.62 11.95 -2.90
C LEU A 257 -8.51 13.00 -4.00
N ALA A 258 -7.41 13.77 -4.04
CA ALA A 258 -7.21 14.83 -5.04
C ALA A 258 -7.38 14.35 -6.50
N PRO A 259 -6.91 13.15 -6.90
CA PRO A 259 -7.08 12.64 -8.25
C PRO A 259 -8.50 12.18 -8.59
N LEU A 260 -9.31 11.83 -7.58
CA LEU A 260 -10.63 11.27 -7.81
C LEU A 260 -11.62 12.33 -8.29
N ILE A 261 -12.42 11.96 -9.28
CA ILE A 261 -13.53 12.76 -9.78
C ILE A 261 -14.85 12.09 -9.43
N ASP A 262 -14.92 10.76 -9.58
CA ASP A 262 -16.10 9.98 -9.25
C ASP A 262 -16.18 9.73 -7.72
N PRO A 263 -17.21 10.25 -7.04
CA PRO A 263 -17.42 10.04 -5.62
C PRO A 263 -17.59 8.56 -5.22
N GLU A 264 -18.08 7.72 -6.12
CA GLU A 264 -18.35 6.31 -5.84
C GLU A 264 -17.07 5.48 -5.72
N LEU A 265 -15.93 5.99 -6.22
CA LEU A 265 -14.63 5.34 -6.11
C LEU A 265 -13.92 5.56 -4.76
N ILE A 266 -14.43 6.39 -3.85
CA ILE A 266 -13.80 6.62 -2.54
C ILE A 266 -13.60 5.31 -1.76
N PRO A 267 -14.62 4.43 -1.59
CA PRO A 267 -14.42 3.17 -0.89
C PRO A 267 -13.37 2.27 -1.54
N GLN A 268 -13.35 2.22 -2.88
CA GLN A 268 -12.38 1.47 -3.65
C GLN A 268 -10.94 1.97 -3.42
N THR A 269 -10.77 3.29 -3.44
CA THR A 269 -9.46 3.92 -3.19
C THR A 269 -8.96 3.63 -1.78
N ILE A 270 -9.87 3.59 -0.78
CA ILE A 270 -9.53 3.19 0.59
C ILE A 270 -9.11 1.72 0.63
N LEU A 271 -9.83 0.82 -0.04
CA LEU A 271 -9.46 -0.60 -0.14
C LEU A 271 -8.06 -0.78 -0.73
N SER A 272 -7.81 -0.13 -1.86
CA SER A 272 -6.49 -0.16 -2.53
C SER A 272 -5.37 0.36 -1.63
N ALA A 273 -5.62 1.45 -0.90
CA ALA A 273 -4.64 2.02 0.03
C ALA A 273 -4.31 1.07 1.20
N ILE A 274 -5.28 0.29 1.67
CA ILE A 274 -5.09 -0.73 2.72
C ILE A 274 -4.49 -2.02 2.16
N GLY A 275 -4.47 -2.19 0.83
CA GLY A 275 -4.01 -3.40 0.17
C GLY A 275 -5.02 -4.55 0.25
N ILE A 276 -6.33 -4.22 0.17
CA ILE A 276 -7.42 -5.19 0.20
C ILE A 276 -8.09 -5.20 -1.16
N SER A 277 -8.32 -6.40 -1.68
CA SER A 277 -9.01 -6.61 -2.94
C SER A 277 -10.54 -6.56 -2.80
N GLU A 278 -11.20 -6.28 -3.88
CA GLU A 278 -12.68 -6.36 -3.98
C GLU A 278 -13.17 -7.79 -3.73
N GLN A 279 -14.35 -7.89 -3.14
CA GLN A 279 -14.98 -9.18 -2.84
C GLN A 279 -16.20 -9.40 -3.75
N GLN A 280 -16.31 -10.60 -4.26
CA GLN A 280 -17.42 -11.01 -5.13
C GLN A 280 -18.78 -10.82 -4.42
N GLY A 281 -19.72 -10.16 -5.08
CA GLY A 281 -21.07 -9.96 -4.56
C GLY A 281 -21.21 -8.95 -3.42
N LYS A 282 -20.14 -8.18 -3.10
CA LYS A 282 -20.17 -7.11 -2.11
C LYS A 282 -19.66 -5.80 -2.70
N THR A 283 -20.26 -4.71 -2.29
CA THR A 283 -19.76 -3.38 -2.63
C THR A 283 -18.45 -3.09 -1.87
N PRO A 284 -17.55 -2.26 -2.42
CA PRO A 284 -16.31 -1.86 -1.75
C PRO A 284 -16.53 -1.33 -0.34
N LEU A 285 -17.64 -0.62 -0.12
CA LEU A 285 -17.99 -0.12 1.21
C LEU A 285 -18.37 -1.24 2.19
N GLU A 286 -19.04 -2.29 1.73
CA GLU A 286 -19.36 -3.46 2.57
C GLU A 286 -18.11 -4.22 2.97
N VAL A 287 -17.18 -4.41 2.03
CA VAL A 287 -15.88 -5.04 2.29
C VAL A 287 -15.10 -4.24 3.34
N LEU A 288 -15.02 -2.92 3.20
CA LEU A 288 -14.36 -2.05 4.18
C LEU A 288 -14.98 -2.17 5.58
N LYS A 289 -16.32 -2.21 5.67
CA LYS A 289 -17.03 -2.34 6.96
C LYS A 289 -16.67 -3.65 7.65
N GLU A 290 -16.66 -4.75 6.92
CA GLU A 290 -16.32 -6.06 7.48
C GLU A 290 -14.85 -6.12 7.90
N TYR A 291 -13.94 -5.69 7.02
CA TYR A 291 -12.50 -5.71 7.32
C TYR A 291 -12.14 -4.85 8.53
N LEU A 292 -12.69 -3.65 8.62
CA LEU A 292 -12.37 -2.71 9.70
C LEU A 292 -13.11 -3.03 11.01
N HIS A 293 -14.03 -3.98 11.00
CA HIS A 293 -14.77 -4.36 12.21
C HIS A 293 -13.80 -4.87 13.29
N GLY A 294 -13.82 -4.20 14.45
CA GLY A 294 -12.94 -4.52 15.59
C GLY A 294 -11.47 -4.13 15.45
N LYS A 295 -11.01 -3.66 14.28
CA LYS A 295 -9.62 -3.25 14.03
C LYS A 295 -9.33 -1.84 14.51
N GLN A 296 -8.17 -1.66 15.13
CA GLN A 296 -7.65 -0.38 15.57
C GLN A 296 -6.76 0.22 14.47
N ALA A 297 -7.34 1.04 13.60
CA ALA A 297 -6.69 1.63 12.44
C ALA A 297 -6.93 3.14 12.35
N LEU A 298 -6.03 3.86 11.68
CA LEU A 298 -6.21 5.26 11.30
C LEU A 298 -6.27 5.36 9.78
N ILE A 299 -7.32 5.97 9.27
CA ILE A 299 -7.44 6.35 7.86
C ILE A 299 -7.25 7.86 7.74
N VAL A 300 -6.32 8.27 6.88
CA VAL A 300 -6.08 9.68 6.56
C VAL A 300 -6.69 9.96 5.19
N LEU A 301 -7.81 10.69 5.15
CA LEU A 301 -8.46 11.12 3.90
C LEU A 301 -7.96 12.51 3.52
N ASP A 302 -7.13 12.60 2.49
CA ASP A 302 -6.56 13.88 2.08
C ASP A 302 -7.30 14.51 0.90
N ASN A 303 -7.47 15.83 0.97
CA ASN A 303 -8.08 16.65 -0.07
C ASN A 303 -9.57 16.33 -0.36
N CYS A 304 -10.40 16.24 0.69
CA CYS A 304 -11.84 15.94 0.58
C CYS A 304 -12.67 17.06 -0.06
N GLU A 305 -12.11 18.24 -0.31
CA GLU A 305 -12.83 19.48 -0.63
C GLU A 305 -13.73 19.46 -1.88
N HIS A 306 -13.43 18.61 -2.85
CA HIS A 306 -14.26 18.44 -4.06
C HIS A 306 -15.23 17.27 -3.97
N LEU A 307 -15.11 16.42 -2.93
CA LEU A 307 -15.91 15.23 -2.67
C LEU A 307 -16.52 15.24 -1.25
N VAL A 308 -16.79 16.41 -0.66
CA VAL A 308 -17.18 16.56 0.75
C VAL A 308 -18.36 15.65 1.12
N SER A 309 -19.45 15.68 0.34
CA SER A 309 -20.66 14.90 0.64
C SER A 309 -20.41 13.39 0.61
N ALA A 310 -19.67 12.89 -0.36
CA ALA A 310 -19.36 11.47 -0.49
C ALA A 310 -18.36 11.02 0.58
N SER A 311 -17.31 11.81 0.83
CA SER A 311 -16.37 11.56 1.93
C SER A 311 -17.08 11.51 3.28
N ALA A 312 -18.05 12.39 3.52
CA ALA A 312 -18.87 12.39 4.72
C ALA A 312 -19.70 11.10 4.85
N GLN A 313 -20.35 10.65 3.76
CA GLN A 313 -21.14 9.42 3.75
C GLN A 313 -20.28 8.20 4.05
N VAL A 314 -19.11 8.07 3.40
CA VAL A 314 -18.18 6.96 3.61
C VAL A 314 -17.62 6.98 5.05
N ALA A 315 -17.14 8.13 5.52
CA ALA A 315 -16.64 8.27 6.89
C ALA A 315 -17.70 7.90 7.93
N ASN A 316 -18.93 8.40 7.78
CA ASN A 316 -20.03 8.07 8.67
C ASN A 316 -20.38 6.57 8.64
N ALA A 317 -20.41 5.96 7.46
CA ALA A 317 -20.69 4.54 7.30
C ALA A 317 -19.63 3.66 7.96
N LEU A 318 -18.35 3.99 7.82
CA LEU A 318 -17.23 3.27 8.43
C LEU A 318 -17.20 3.42 9.95
N LEU A 319 -17.36 4.66 10.47
CA LEU A 319 -17.33 4.94 11.90
C LEU A 319 -18.49 4.30 12.67
N ASN A 320 -19.65 4.11 12.02
CA ASN A 320 -20.78 3.43 12.63
C ASN A 320 -20.57 1.91 12.74
N HIS A 321 -19.75 1.31 11.88
CA HIS A 321 -19.46 -0.14 11.88
C HIS A 321 -18.18 -0.52 12.65
N ALA A 322 -17.15 0.32 12.59
CA ALA A 322 -15.84 0.07 13.17
C ALA A 322 -15.61 0.93 14.41
N SER A 323 -15.82 0.39 15.61
CA SER A 323 -15.76 1.14 16.87
C SER A 323 -14.36 1.63 17.25
N LYS A 324 -13.29 0.98 16.75
CA LYS A 324 -11.89 1.31 17.03
C LYS A 324 -11.20 2.05 15.88
N LEU A 325 -11.95 2.40 14.82
CA LEU A 325 -11.45 3.16 13.70
C LEU A 325 -11.40 4.65 14.04
N ASN A 326 -10.29 5.30 13.69
CA ASN A 326 -10.15 6.75 13.65
C ASN A 326 -9.99 7.22 12.20
N ILE A 327 -10.51 8.42 11.92
CA ILE A 327 -10.37 9.08 10.61
C ILE A 327 -9.79 10.48 10.84
N LEU A 328 -8.74 10.81 10.10
CA LEU A 328 -8.17 12.15 10.00
C LEU A 328 -8.40 12.67 8.59
N ALA A 329 -9.25 13.65 8.42
CA ALA A 329 -9.55 14.21 7.10
C ALA A 329 -8.85 15.56 6.89
N SER A 330 -8.53 15.90 5.64
CA SER A 330 -8.14 17.25 5.26
C SER A 330 -9.12 17.82 4.21
N SER A 331 -9.58 19.06 4.44
CA SER A 331 -10.55 19.70 3.56
C SER A 331 -10.48 21.22 3.69
N ARG A 332 -11.15 21.98 2.80
CA ARG A 332 -11.35 23.43 2.98
C ARG A 332 -12.42 23.74 4.02
N GLU A 333 -13.39 22.86 4.19
CA GLU A 333 -14.50 22.94 5.11
C GLU A 333 -14.70 21.62 5.86
N ALA A 334 -15.47 21.62 6.93
CA ALA A 334 -15.82 20.41 7.66
C ALA A 334 -16.66 19.47 6.80
N LEU A 335 -16.55 18.16 7.04
CA LEU A 335 -17.35 17.15 6.35
C LEU A 335 -18.84 17.16 6.78
N GLY A 336 -19.14 17.68 7.98
CA GLY A 336 -20.50 17.74 8.51
C GLY A 336 -21.01 16.43 9.09
N VAL A 337 -20.12 15.53 9.52
CA VAL A 337 -20.46 14.24 10.12
C VAL A 337 -20.69 14.38 11.62
N LYS A 338 -21.72 13.72 12.15
CA LYS A 338 -22.01 13.75 13.59
C LYS A 338 -20.83 13.20 14.42
N GLY A 339 -20.35 14.01 15.36
CA GLY A 339 -19.19 13.68 16.21
C GLY A 339 -17.84 14.04 15.57
N GLU A 340 -17.85 14.75 14.46
CA GLU A 340 -16.67 15.34 13.85
C GLU A 340 -16.13 16.50 14.71
N LEU A 341 -14.82 16.55 14.89
CA LEU A 341 -14.11 17.75 15.34
C LEU A 341 -13.48 18.45 14.13
N SER A 342 -13.89 19.67 13.85
CA SER A 342 -13.22 20.52 12.86
C SER A 342 -12.07 21.28 13.52
N TYR A 343 -10.84 21.01 13.05
CA TYR A 343 -9.63 21.68 13.51
C TYR A 343 -9.13 22.67 12.46
N PRO A 344 -9.29 23.98 12.67
CA PRO A 344 -8.80 24.98 11.75
C PRO A 344 -7.27 25.10 11.82
N VAL A 345 -6.58 24.72 10.75
CA VAL A 345 -5.11 24.78 10.67
C VAL A 345 -4.66 26.24 10.60
N PRO A 346 -3.95 26.76 11.61
CA PRO A 346 -3.50 28.14 11.60
C PRO A 346 -2.41 28.38 10.56
N SER A 347 -2.09 29.63 10.26
CA SER A 347 -0.86 30.02 9.57
C SER A 347 0.34 29.80 10.49
N LEU A 348 1.54 29.69 9.90
CA LEU A 348 2.78 29.67 10.69
C LEU A 348 2.97 30.96 11.49
N SER A 349 3.61 30.86 12.64
CA SER A 349 3.89 32.01 13.52
C SER A 349 4.71 33.08 12.80
N LEU A 350 4.34 34.34 13.00
CA LEU A 350 4.84 35.49 12.27
C LEU A 350 5.53 36.51 13.18
N PRO A 351 6.67 37.08 12.78
CA PRO A 351 7.24 38.26 13.46
C PRO A 351 6.42 39.50 13.16
N ASN A 352 6.37 40.44 14.12
CA ASN A 352 5.78 41.75 13.89
C ASN A 352 6.80 42.64 13.15
N PRO A 353 6.57 43.06 11.91
CA PRO A 353 7.52 43.86 11.15
C PRO A 353 7.70 45.28 11.68
N LYS A 354 6.78 45.77 12.54
CA LYS A 354 6.88 47.09 13.20
C LYS A 354 7.74 47.07 14.48
N GLN A 355 7.96 45.89 15.05
CA GLN A 355 8.77 45.66 16.24
C GLN A 355 9.67 44.47 16.00
N LEU A 356 10.73 44.67 15.19
CA LEU A 356 11.61 43.57 14.82
C LEU A 356 12.31 43.02 16.07
N PRO A 357 12.18 41.73 16.36
CA PRO A 357 12.93 41.06 17.41
C PRO A 357 14.42 40.97 17.05
N THR A 358 15.26 40.52 17.97
CA THR A 358 16.64 40.18 17.66
C THR A 358 16.72 39.09 16.59
N ILE A 359 17.86 38.91 15.90
CA ILE A 359 18.04 37.90 14.87
C ILE A 359 17.75 36.50 15.43
N GLU A 360 18.18 36.22 16.66
CA GLU A 360 17.99 34.98 17.36
C GLU A 360 16.50 34.69 17.61
N GLN A 361 15.76 35.68 18.03
CA GLN A 361 14.31 35.61 18.23
C GLN A 361 13.55 35.50 16.89
N LEU A 362 14.04 36.20 15.86
CA LEU A 362 13.46 36.15 14.52
C LEU A 362 13.55 34.74 13.91
N SER A 363 14.68 34.07 14.12
CA SER A 363 14.89 32.69 13.63
C SER A 363 14.04 31.65 14.34
N GLN A 364 13.34 32.00 15.42
CA GLN A 364 12.40 31.06 16.11
C GLN A 364 11.00 31.05 15.50
N TYR A 365 10.61 32.12 14.76
CA TYR A 365 9.32 32.11 14.08
C TYR A 365 9.27 31.08 12.97
N GLU A 366 8.23 30.26 12.96
CA GLU A 366 8.09 29.14 12.02
C GLU A 366 8.13 29.58 10.56
N ALA A 367 7.47 30.68 10.22
CA ALA A 367 7.45 31.25 8.87
C ALA A 367 8.88 31.65 8.42
N VAL A 368 9.68 32.20 9.33
CA VAL A 368 11.08 32.60 9.07
C VAL A 368 11.96 31.37 8.95
N ARG A 369 11.79 30.39 9.86
CA ARG A 369 12.49 29.08 9.77
C ARG A 369 12.25 28.42 8.43
N LEU A 370 10.99 28.37 7.99
CA LEU A 370 10.61 27.77 6.70
C LEU A 370 11.25 28.55 5.54
N PHE A 371 11.21 29.89 5.56
CA PHE A 371 11.82 30.71 4.52
C PHE A 371 13.33 30.44 4.40
N ILE A 372 14.03 30.39 5.54
CA ILE A 372 15.49 30.15 5.58
C ILE A 372 15.80 28.74 5.07
N ASP A 373 15.13 27.72 5.59
CA ASP A 373 15.33 26.32 5.19
C ASP A 373 15.17 26.14 3.68
N ARG A 374 14.08 26.66 3.11
CA ARG A 374 13.84 26.61 1.66
C ARG A 374 14.81 27.44 0.84
N THR A 375 15.27 28.57 1.38
CA THR A 375 16.29 29.41 0.74
C THR A 375 17.63 28.69 0.67
N LEU A 376 18.03 27.97 1.71
CA LEU A 376 19.28 27.19 1.74
C LEU A 376 19.31 26.06 0.70
N LEU A 377 18.16 25.50 0.30
CA LEU A 377 18.08 24.53 -0.78
C LEU A 377 18.47 25.11 -2.16
N VAL A 378 18.21 26.41 -2.38
CA VAL A 378 18.47 27.10 -3.67
C VAL A 378 19.66 28.03 -3.62
N ALA A 379 20.08 28.46 -2.44
CA ALA A 379 21.22 29.33 -2.17
C ALA A 379 21.97 28.84 -0.91
N PRO A 380 22.83 27.81 -1.01
CA PRO A 380 23.48 27.16 0.16
C PRO A 380 24.33 28.09 1.05
N HIS A 381 24.75 29.23 0.54
CA HIS A 381 25.53 30.21 1.27
C HIS A 381 24.69 31.33 1.89
N PHE A 382 23.37 31.21 1.87
CA PHE A 382 22.48 32.21 2.45
C PHE A 382 22.63 32.27 3.96
N VAL A 383 22.79 33.48 4.51
CA VAL A 383 22.90 33.74 5.96
C VAL A 383 21.88 34.79 6.34
N LEU A 384 21.16 34.56 7.42
CA LEU A 384 20.31 35.57 8.04
C LEU A 384 21.19 36.60 8.76
N ASP A 385 21.12 37.86 8.34
CA ASP A 385 21.91 38.97 8.92
C ASP A 385 21.04 40.22 9.18
N LYS A 386 21.65 41.24 9.78
CA LYS A 386 20.98 42.50 10.10
C LYS A 386 20.45 43.25 8.87
N ALA A 387 21.03 43.03 7.70
CA ALA A 387 20.65 43.73 6.49
C ALA A 387 19.39 43.11 5.85
N ASN A 388 19.24 41.74 5.87
CA ASN A 388 18.16 41.03 5.21
C ASN A 388 16.99 40.67 6.18
N ALA A 389 17.23 40.60 7.49
CA ALA A 389 16.24 40.27 8.52
C ALA A 389 14.94 41.08 8.43
N PRO A 390 14.95 42.40 8.25
CA PRO A 390 13.71 43.21 8.13
C PRO A 390 12.87 42.81 6.91
N PHE A 391 13.52 42.53 5.82
CA PHE A 391 12.84 42.13 4.58
C PHE A 391 12.22 40.73 4.66
N ILE A 392 12.91 39.77 5.32
CA ILE A 392 12.39 38.43 5.57
C ILE A 392 11.15 38.48 6.46
N ALA A 393 11.24 39.27 7.56
CA ALA A 393 10.08 39.46 8.44
C ALA A 393 8.89 40.05 7.68
N GLN A 394 9.17 41.03 6.82
CA GLN A 394 8.15 41.68 5.99
C GLN A 394 7.56 40.74 4.95
N ILE A 395 8.37 39.90 4.28
CA ILE A 395 7.92 38.87 3.33
C ILE A 395 7.00 37.89 4.05
N CYS A 396 7.44 37.26 5.17
CA CYS A 396 6.66 36.30 5.91
C CYS A 396 5.34 36.90 6.39
N TYR A 397 5.35 38.14 6.90
CA TYR A 397 4.14 38.82 7.35
C TYR A 397 3.14 39.06 6.21
N ARG A 398 3.60 39.52 5.05
CA ARG A 398 2.75 39.77 3.87
C ARG A 398 2.17 38.51 3.25
N LEU A 399 2.88 37.39 3.40
CA LEU A 399 2.43 36.10 2.94
C LEU A 399 1.55 35.40 3.99
N ASP A 400 1.10 36.13 5.02
CA ASP A 400 0.19 35.66 6.08
C ASP A 400 0.66 34.35 6.74
N GLY A 401 1.96 34.03 6.70
CA GLY A 401 2.52 32.78 7.20
C GLY A 401 2.02 31.51 6.46
N ILE A 402 1.56 31.65 5.23
CA ILE A 402 1.09 30.54 4.40
C ILE A 402 2.31 29.76 3.90
N PRO A 403 2.49 28.47 4.28
CA PRO A 403 3.70 27.71 3.92
C PRO A 403 4.01 27.71 2.42
N LEU A 404 3.04 27.36 1.57
CA LEU A 404 3.24 27.32 0.12
C LEU A 404 3.67 28.70 -0.44
N ALA A 405 3.10 29.78 0.07
CA ALA A 405 3.46 31.12 -0.35
C ALA A 405 4.92 31.46 0.05
N ILE A 406 5.33 31.06 1.25
CA ILE A 406 6.69 31.25 1.73
C ILE A 406 7.70 30.43 0.90
N GLU A 407 7.39 29.17 0.57
CA GLU A 407 8.23 28.32 -0.26
C GLU A 407 8.43 28.89 -1.68
N LEU A 408 7.35 29.39 -2.30
CA LEU A 408 7.41 30.05 -3.60
C LEU A 408 8.24 31.34 -3.57
N ALA A 409 8.17 32.11 -2.48
CA ALA A 409 8.99 33.31 -2.31
C ALA A 409 10.47 32.96 -2.06
N ALA A 410 10.76 31.98 -1.22
CA ALA A 410 12.11 31.52 -0.92
C ALA A 410 12.83 31.00 -2.19
N ALA A 411 12.16 30.29 -3.08
CA ALA A 411 12.71 29.80 -4.34
C ALA A 411 13.21 30.94 -5.27
N ARG A 412 12.71 32.17 -5.07
CA ARG A 412 13.12 33.34 -5.86
C ARG A 412 14.45 33.95 -5.41
N VAL A 413 14.94 33.59 -4.23
CA VAL A 413 16.22 34.10 -3.71
C VAL A 413 17.39 33.72 -4.63
N ARG A 414 17.24 32.67 -5.44
CA ARG A 414 18.22 32.33 -6.48
C ARG A 414 18.42 33.45 -7.52
N MET A 415 17.39 34.24 -7.82
CA MET A 415 17.38 35.24 -8.92
C MET A 415 17.25 36.68 -8.43
N LEU A 416 16.71 36.91 -7.22
CA LEU A 416 16.39 38.21 -6.67
C LEU A 416 16.90 38.32 -5.24
N SER A 417 17.39 39.52 -4.84
CA SER A 417 17.67 39.76 -3.44
C SER A 417 16.39 39.74 -2.59
N VAL A 418 16.50 39.41 -1.30
CA VAL A 418 15.37 39.41 -0.36
C VAL A 418 14.66 40.76 -0.33
N GLU A 419 15.42 41.87 -0.43
CA GLU A 419 14.89 43.23 -0.53
C GLU A 419 14.05 43.43 -1.81
N GLN A 420 14.55 42.95 -2.95
CA GLN A 420 13.80 43.02 -4.22
C GLN A 420 12.51 42.21 -4.19
N ILE A 421 12.53 41.03 -3.54
CA ILE A 421 11.33 40.20 -3.34
C ILE A 421 10.32 40.98 -2.48
N SER A 422 10.78 41.55 -1.36
CA SER A 422 9.90 42.32 -0.45
C SER A 422 9.23 43.51 -1.18
N ARG A 423 10.00 44.31 -1.95
CA ARG A 423 9.47 45.48 -2.68
C ARG A 423 8.45 45.03 -3.74
N ARG A 424 8.73 43.99 -4.52
CA ARG A 424 7.81 43.49 -5.56
C ARG A 424 6.51 42.92 -5.01
N LEU A 425 6.53 42.33 -3.83
CA LEU A 425 5.32 41.90 -3.14
C LEU A 425 4.47 43.12 -2.75
N ASP A 426 5.09 44.26 -2.32
CA ASP A 426 4.39 45.52 -2.01
C ASP A 426 3.56 46.03 -3.19
N ASP A 427 4.18 46.13 -4.34
CA ASP A 427 3.56 46.71 -5.52
C ASP A 427 2.36 45.92 -6.01
N ARG A 428 2.42 44.58 -5.94
CA ARG A 428 1.34 43.69 -6.36
C ARG A 428 0.16 43.65 -5.39
N PHE A 429 0.43 43.60 -4.09
CA PHE A 429 -0.65 43.64 -3.10
C PHE A 429 -1.43 44.95 -3.11
N ARG A 430 -0.78 46.07 -3.48
CA ARG A 430 -1.48 47.35 -3.72
C ARG A 430 -2.39 47.33 -4.94
N LEU A 431 -2.02 46.63 -6.01
CA LEU A 431 -2.83 46.48 -7.22
C LEU A 431 -4.05 45.58 -7.02
N LEU A 432 -3.98 44.56 -6.12
CA LEU A 432 -5.03 43.58 -5.91
C LEU A 432 -6.12 44.00 -4.90
N THR A 433 -5.90 45.05 -4.12
CA THR A 433 -6.94 45.61 -3.22
C THR A 433 -8.13 46.19 -3.96
N GLY A 434 -8.14 46.22 -5.31
CA GLY A 434 -9.21 46.70 -6.18
C GLY A 434 -10.10 45.62 -6.83
N GLY A 435 -9.76 44.29 -6.72
CA GLY A 435 -10.47 43.21 -7.38
C GLY A 435 -11.11 42.21 -6.42
N ALA A 436 -12.20 41.57 -6.83
CA ALA A 436 -12.98 40.50 -6.18
C ALA A 436 -13.07 40.53 -4.64
N ARG A 437 -14.00 41.31 -4.13
CA ARG A 437 -14.26 41.53 -2.70
C ARG A 437 -14.83 40.33 -1.94
N THR A 438 -15.06 39.18 -2.54
CA THR A 438 -15.79 38.03 -1.97
C THR A 438 -14.89 36.85 -1.49
N ALA A 439 -13.61 36.80 -1.86
CA ALA A 439 -12.71 35.74 -1.40
C ALA A 439 -12.04 36.10 -0.06
N LEU A 440 -11.74 35.06 0.75
CA LEU A 440 -11.04 35.24 2.02
C LEU A 440 -9.63 35.83 1.78
N PRO A 441 -9.13 36.73 2.66
CA PRO A 441 -7.83 37.41 2.48
C PRO A 441 -6.67 36.45 2.17
N ARG A 442 -6.59 35.32 2.85
CA ARG A 442 -5.54 34.30 2.64
C ARG A 442 -5.57 33.66 1.25
N GLN A 443 -6.78 33.45 0.68
CA GLN A 443 -6.91 32.92 -0.68
C GLN A 443 -6.47 33.95 -1.73
N GLN A 444 -6.75 35.22 -1.48
CA GLN A 444 -6.28 36.32 -2.35
C GLN A 444 -4.77 36.41 -2.33
N THR A 445 -4.14 36.30 -1.17
CA THR A 445 -2.67 36.32 -0.99
C THR A 445 -2.00 35.17 -1.77
N LEU A 446 -2.49 33.94 -1.63
CA LEU A 446 -1.92 32.79 -2.35
C LEU A 446 -2.10 32.90 -3.85
N ARG A 447 -3.31 33.29 -4.32
CA ARG A 447 -3.56 33.50 -5.76
C ARG A 447 -2.66 34.59 -6.34
N ALA A 448 -2.51 35.71 -5.64
CA ALA A 448 -1.64 36.79 -6.05
C ALA A 448 -0.17 36.37 -6.22
N LEU A 449 0.30 35.50 -5.34
CA LEU A 449 1.65 34.96 -5.41
C LEU A 449 1.83 33.96 -6.56
N ILE A 450 0.81 33.11 -6.80
CA ILE A 450 0.82 32.20 -7.95
C ILE A 450 0.77 33.00 -9.25
N ASP A 451 -0.11 34.03 -9.37
CA ASP A 451 -0.14 34.97 -10.51
C ASP A 451 1.24 35.63 -10.73
N TRP A 452 1.87 36.10 -9.66
CA TRP A 452 3.22 36.67 -9.77
C TRP A 452 4.25 35.65 -10.25
N SER A 453 4.20 34.42 -9.72
CA SER A 453 5.10 33.35 -10.14
C SER A 453 4.87 32.98 -11.60
N TYR A 454 3.62 32.93 -12.04
CA TYR A 454 3.21 32.66 -13.42
C TYR A 454 3.65 33.76 -14.40
N ASP A 455 3.53 35.06 -14.01
CA ASP A 455 3.92 36.19 -14.83
C ASP A 455 5.45 36.33 -15.00
N LEU A 456 6.22 35.72 -14.10
CA LEU A 456 7.68 35.64 -14.24
C LEU A 456 8.15 34.50 -15.16
N LEU A 457 7.21 33.66 -15.64
CA LEU A 457 7.52 32.60 -16.60
C LEU A 457 7.65 33.20 -18.00
N THR A 458 8.54 32.61 -18.82
CA THR A 458 8.56 32.82 -20.27
C THR A 458 7.28 32.25 -20.87
N GLU A 459 6.95 32.62 -22.11
CA GLU A 459 5.74 32.13 -22.76
C GLU A 459 5.72 30.58 -22.90
N ASN A 460 6.88 29.98 -23.26
CA ASN A 460 7.01 28.53 -23.38
C ASN A 460 6.85 27.83 -22.01
N GLU A 461 7.39 28.40 -20.94
CA GLU A 461 7.17 27.84 -19.57
C GLU A 461 5.69 27.94 -19.15
N ARG A 462 5.01 29.06 -19.47
CA ARG A 462 3.58 29.22 -19.21
C ARG A 462 2.76 28.20 -19.99
N LEU A 463 3.09 28.01 -21.24
CA LEU A 463 2.44 27.08 -22.16
C LEU A 463 2.61 25.65 -21.64
N LEU A 464 3.83 25.26 -21.29
CA LEU A 464 4.10 23.93 -20.72
C LEU A 464 3.34 23.73 -19.40
N LEU A 465 3.39 24.69 -18.47
CA LEU A 465 2.69 24.60 -17.17
C LEU A 465 1.17 24.44 -17.36
N ARG A 466 0.57 25.17 -18.31
CA ARG A 466 -0.84 25.02 -18.66
C ARG A 466 -1.16 23.62 -19.16
N ARG A 467 -0.34 23.08 -20.08
CA ARG A 467 -0.53 21.75 -20.67
C ARG A 467 -0.33 20.63 -19.65
N LEU A 468 0.64 20.74 -18.77
CA LEU A 468 0.89 19.77 -17.70
C LEU A 468 -0.28 19.61 -16.71
N SER A 469 -1.19 20.61 -16.66
CA SER A 469 -2.37 20.54 -15.80
C SER A 469 -3.39 19.45 -16.17
N VAL A 470 -3.25 18.83 -17.35
CA VAL A 470 -4.11 17.71 -17.79
C VAL A 470 -3.81 16.42 -17.03
N PHE A 471 -2.55 16.26 -16.58
CA PHE A 471 -2.15 15.08 -15.81
C PHE A 471 -2.70 15.11 -14.38
N THR A 472 -3.02 13.93 -13.88
CA THR A 472 -3.49 13.69 -12.52
C THR A 472 -2.60 12.64 -11.85
N GLY A 473 -2.25 12.81 -10.59
CA GLY A 473 -1.33 11.89 -9.89
C GLY A 473 0.16 12.05 -10.26
N GLY A 474 0.47 12.72 -11.36
CA GLY A 474 1.84 12.95 -11.86
C GLY A 474 2.03 12.42 -13.28
N TRP A 475 3.28 12.53 -13.79
CA TRP A 475 3.64 12.11 -15.16
C TRP A 475 5.14 11.80 -15.24
N THR A 476 5.53 11.05 -16.26
CA THR A 476 6.93 10.83 -16.67
C THR A 476 7.40 11.90 -17.66
N LEU A 477 8.71 12.02 -17.87
CA LEU A 477 9.24 12.92 -18.90
C LEU A 477 8.68 12.55 -20.28
N GLU A 478 8.65 11.26 -20.62
CA GLU A 478 8.10 10.75 -21.88
C GLU A 478 6.64 11.19 -22.10
N ALA A 479 5.80 11.09 -21.06
CA ALA A 479 4.41 11.53 -21.15
C ALA A 479 4.31 13.04 -21.41
N ALA A 480 5.14 13.86 -20.77
CA ALA A 480 5.20 15.30 -21.03
C ALA A 480 5.66 15.63 -22.45
N GLU A 481 6.65 14.88 -22.96
CA GLU A 481 7.18 15.04 -24.33
C GLU A 481 6.16 14.63 -25.41
N ASP A 482 5.32 13.63 -25.14
CA ASP A 482 4.29 13.20 -26.11
C ASP A 482 3.05 14.12 -26.06
N VAL A 483 2.56 14.43 -24.87
CA VAL A 483 1.30 15.15 -24.67
C VAL A 483 1.44 16.65 -24.81
N CYS A 484 2.54 17.24 -24.25
CA CYS A 484 2.65 18.70 -24.17
C CYS A 484 3.30 19.38 -25.37
N VAL A 485 3.76 18.62 -26.37
CA VAL A 485 4.41 19.15 -27.59
C VAL A 485 3.39 19.63 -28.62
N GLY A 486 3.76 20.67 -29.42
CA GLY A 486 2.98 21.19 -30.55
C GLY A 486 3.89 21.45 -31.74
N GLN A 487 3.31 21.57 -32.97
CA GLN A 487 4.09 21.69 -34.20
C GLN A 487 4.86 23.02 -34.31
N ASP A 488 4.34 24.10 -33.70
CA ASP A 488 4.85 25.45 -33.87
C ASP A 488 5.23 26.15 -32.54
N ASP A 489 5.24 25.44 -31.38
CA ASP A 489 5.44 26.07 -30.08
C ASP A 489 6.51 25.39 -29.20
N ILE A 490 6.22 24.23 -28.59
CA ILE A 490 7.17 23.46 -27.75
C ILE A 490 7.62 22.23 -28.54
N LEU A 491 8.91 22.07 -28.71
CA LEU A 491 9.51 20.89 -29.32
C LEU A 491 9.90 19.87 -28.24
N SER A 492 9.92 18.56 -28.57
CA SER A 492 10.18 17.49 -27.59
C SER A 492 11.48 17.70 -26.81
N TYR A 493 12.55 18.11 -27.49
CA TYR A 493 13.85 18.38 -26.87
C TYR A 493 13.87 19.61 -25.92
N ASP A 494 12.88 20.51 -25.98
CA ASP A 494 12.78 21.67 -25.09
C ASP A 494 12.09 21.33 -23.77
N VAL A 495 11.31 20.22 -23.73
CA VAL A 495 10.45 19.86 -22.57
C VAL A 495 11.28 19.64 -21.31
N LEU A 496 12.40 18.92 -21.39
CA LEU A 496 13.27 18.68 -20.25
C LEU A 496 13.83 19.97 -19.65
N ASP A 497 14.28 20.91 -20.49
CA ASP A 497 14.82 22.18 -20.03
C ASP A 497 13.73 23.05 -19.40
N LEU A 498 12.55 23.11 -20.03
CA LEU A 498 11.40 23.83 -19.49
C LEU A 498 10.90 23.22 -18.17
N LEU A 499 10.82 21.90 -18.06
CA LEU A 499 10.50 21.20 -16.80
C LEU A 499 11.52 21.52 -15.73
N THR A 500 12.80 21.47 -16.05
CA THR A 500 13.88 21.84 -15.13
C THR A 500 13.71 23.27 -14.62
N GLN A 501 13.33 24.22 -15.48
CA GLN A 501 13.03 25.60 -15.06
C GLN A 501 11.80 25.67 -14.14
N LEU A 502 10.72 24.93 -14.45
CA LEU A 502 9.53 24.89 -13.61
C LEU A 502 9.81 24.26 -12.23
N VAL A 503 10.65 23.22 -12.18
CA VAL A 503 11.12 22.61 -10.91
C VAL A 503 11.95 23.61 -10.12
N ASN A 504 12.92 24.27 -10.75
CA ASN A 504 13.74 25.31 -10.11
C ASN A 504 12.91 26.48 -9.56
N LYS A 505 11.73 26.73 -10.14
CA LYS A 505 10.79 27.78 -9.70
C LYS A 505 9.74 27.24 -8.70
N SER A 506 9.88 26.00 -8.22
CA SER A 506 8.97 25.33 -7.26
C SER A 506 7.50 25.27 -7.73
N LEU A 507 7.28 25.24 -9.05
CA LEU A 507 5.95 25.08 -9.65
C LEU A 507 5.67 23.62 -10.01
N VAL A 508 6.72 22.82 -10.24
CA VAL A 508 6.68 21.37 -10.44
C VAL A 508 7.53 20.70 -9.37
N VAL A 509 7.08 19.55 -8.87
CA VAL A 509 7.80 18.73 -7.90
C VAL A 509 8.28 17.46 -8.57
N VAL A 510 9.55 17.09 -8.33
CA VAL A 510 10.12 15.80 -8.78
C VAL A 510 9.86 14.75 -7.71
N ILE A 511 9.33 13.61 -8.08
CA ILE A 511 9.17 12.43 -7.20
C ILE A 511 10.35 11.51 -7.52
N ALA A 512 11.42 11.61 -6.72
CA ALA A 512 12.64 10.81 -6.92
C ALA A 512 12.51 9.37 -6.38
N GLU A 513 11.64 9.16 -5.38
CA GLU A 513 11.40 7.87 -4.74
C GLU A 513 9.88 7.68 -4.57
N GLY A 514 9.37 6.48 -4.79
CA GLY A 514 7.94 6.16 -4.64
C GLY A 514 7.21 5.80 -5.94
N SER A 515 7.87 5.90 -7.09
CA SER A 515 7.38 5.25 -8.31
C SER A 515 7.59 3.75 -8.18
N GLN A 516 6.54 2.97 -8.37
CA GLN A 516 6.62 1.50 -8.33
C GLN A 516 7.39 0.95 -9.54
N SER A 517 7.37 1.67 -10.66
CA SER A 517 8.13 1.32 -11.86
C SER A 517 9.62 1.70 -11.78
N GLY A 518 10.03 2.53 -10.81
CA GLY A 518 11.38 3.07 -10.68
C GLY A 518 11.70 4.22 -11.65
N GLU A 519 10.73 4.73 -12.42
CA GLU A 519 10.90 5.87 -13.32
C GLU A 519 10.80 7.19 -12.53
N THR A 520 11.58 8.20 -12.93
CA THR A 520 11.46 9.56 -12.38
C THR A 520 10.12 10.16 -12.77
N ARG A 521 9.34 10.61 -11.78
CA ARG A 521 8.04 11.23 -12.01
C ARG A 521 8.02 12.69 -11.57
N TYR A 522 7.14 13.45 -12.18
CA TYR A 522 6.88 14.85 -11.90
C TYR A 522 5.42 15.02 -11.48
N ARG A 523 5.14 16.00 -10.64
CA ARG A 523 3.75 16.35 -10.28
C ARG A 523 3.58 17.86 -10.05
N LEU A 524 2.37 18.33 -10.23
CA LEU A 524 1.93 19.63 -9.75
C LEU A 524 1.32 19.49 -8.34
N LEU A 525 1.58 20.46 -7.48
CA LEU A 525 0.77 20.61 -6.28
C LEU A 525 -0.66 20.94 -6.70
N GLU A 526 -1.66 20.41 -6.01
CA GLU A 526 -3.06 20.55 -6.43
C GLU A 526 -3.48 22.02 -6.65
N THR A 527 -3.08 22.91 -5.78
CA THR A 527 -3.37 24.35 -5.93
C THR A 527 -2.76 24.95 -7.21
N ILE A 528 -1.56 24.51 -7.59
CA ILE A 528 -0.90 24.93 -8.83
C ILE A 528 -1.57 24.29 -10.04
N ARG A 529 -1.96 23.01 -9.94
CA ARG A 529 -2.68 22.29 -11.01
C ARG A 529 -4.02 22.95 -11.32
N GLN A 530 -4.81 23.27 -10.32
CA GLN A 530 -6.09 23.98 -10.47
C GLN A 530 -5.88 25.35 -11.16
N TYR A 531 -4.90 26.11 -10.70
CA TYR A 531 -4.57 27.39 -11.32
C TYR A 531 -4.13 27.26 -12.80
N ALA A 532 -3.25 26.31 -13.08
CA ALA A 532 -2.76 26.06 -14.45
C ALA A 532 -3.89 25.56 -15.36
N ARG A 533 -4.83 24.75 -14.83
CA ARG A 533 -6.04 24.30 -15.54
C ARG A 533 -6.98 25.47 -15.86
N GLU A 534 -7.21 26.41 -14.94
CA GLU A 534 -7.96 27.63 -15.22
C GLU A 534 -7.32 28.41 -16.36
N LYS A 535 -5.98 28.59 -16.33
CA LYS A 535 -5.23 29.27 -17.38
C LYS A 535 -5.24 28.52 -18.73
N LEU A 536 -5.30 27.21 -18.73
CA LEU A 536 -5.47 26.41 -19.96
C LEU A 536 -6.85 26.65 -20.58
N LEU A 537 -7.91 26.66 -19.75
CA LEU A 537 -9.28 26.94 -20.22
C LEU A 537 -9.44 28.37 -20.74
N GLU A 538 -8.86 29.36 -20.04
CA GLU A 538 -8.83 30.77 -20.51
C GLU A 538 -8.14 30.92 -21.88
N ALA A 539 -7.13 30.09 -22.16
CA ALA A 539 -6.39 30.11 -23.44
C ALA A 539 -7.07 29.34 -24.59
N GLY A 540 -8.16 28.59 -24.31
CA GLY A 540 -8.95 27.88 -25.35
C GLY A 540 -8.31 26.59 -25.90
N GLY A 541 -7.19 26.10 -25.34
CA GLY A 541 -6.45 24.92 -25.83
C GLY A 541 -6.75 23.59 -25.10
N GLY A 542 -7.78 23.54 -24.23
CA GLY A 542 -7.98 22.43 -23.31
C GLY A 542 -8.40 21.10 -23.97
N GLU A 543 -9.19 21.12 -25.03
CA GLU A 543 -9.69 19.91 -25.68
C GLU A 543 -8.55 19.16 -26.40
N SER A 544 -7.81 19.85 -27.24
CA SER A 544 -6.70 19.25 -28.00
C SER A 544 -5.63 18.59 -27.11
N ILE A 545 -5.35 19.15 -25.93
CA ILE A 545 -4.39 18.56 -24.99
C ILE A 545 -4.98 17.29 -24.32
N ARG A 546 -6.27 17.28 -24.04
CA ARG A 546 -6.96 16.08 -23.53
C ARG A 546 -7.03 14.96 -24.56
N ASP A 547 -7.21 15.31 -25.84
CA ASP A 547 -7.15 14.34 -26.94
C ASP A 547 -5.76 13.70 -27.05
N LYS A 548 -4.70 14.48 -26.93
CA LYS A 548 -3.33 13.98 -26.90
C LYS A 548 -3.07 13.12 -25.67
N HIS A 549 -3.57 13.53 -24.52
CA HIS A 549 -3.49 12.75 -23.29
C HIS A 549 -4.17 11.38 -23.46
N LEU A 550 -5.39 11.36 -23.97
CA LEU A 550 -6.12 10.14 -24.29
C LEU A 550 -5.33 9.25 -25.26
N ALA A 551 -4.85 9.81 -26.37
CA ALA A 551 -4.07 9.07 -27.37
C ALA A 551 -2.77 8.46 -26.78
N TYR A 552 -2.07 9.20 -25.92
CA TYR A 552 -0.88 8.68 -25.21
C TYR A 552 -1.22 7.47 -24.34
N PHE A 553 -2.30 7.53 -23.55
CA PHE A 553 -2.67 6.45 -22.67
C PHE A 553 -3.26 5.23 -23.40
N VAL A 554 -3.92 5.41 -24.54
CA VAL A 554 -4.26 4.30 -25.44
C VAL A 554 -2.99 3.60 -25.91
N LYS A 555 -2.01 4.33 -26.42
CA LYS A 555 -0.72 3.79 -26.85
C LYS A 555 0.01 3.05 -25.70
N LEU A 556 -0.01 3.62 -24.50
CA LEU A 556 0.62 3.03 -23.32
C LEU A 556 0.01 1.65 -22.97
N VAL A 557 -1.31 1.52 -22.93
CA VAL A 557 -1.97 0.25 -22.62
C VAL A 557 -1.78 -0.79 -23.72
N GLU A 558 -1.75 -0.37 -25.00
CA GLU A 558 -1.48 -1.26 -26.13
C GLU A 558 -0.03 -1.76 -26.13
N GLN A 559 0.93 -0.95 -25.68
CA GLN A 559 2.33 -1.36 -25.48
C GLN A 559 2.49 -2.28 -24.25
N ALA A 560 1.74 -2.02 -23.18
CA ALA A 560 1.81 -2.81 -21.96
C ALA A 560 1.22 -4.21 -22.14
N GLU A 561 0.14 -4.38 -22.91
CA GLU A 561 -0.62 -5.62 -23.04
C GLU A 561 0.25 -6.87 -23.31
N PRO A 562 1.08 -6.93 -24.36
CA PRO A 562 1.92 -8.10 -24.61
C PRO A 562 2.94 -8.32 -23.48
N GLU A 563 3.50 -7.27 -22.92
CA GLU A 563 4.54 -7.31 -21.90
C GLU A 563 4.04 -7.81 -20.55
N LEU A 564 2.72 -7.68 -20.27
CA LEU A 564 2.08 -8.22 -19.06
C LEU A 564 2.15 -9.76 -18.98
N TYR A 565 2.52 -10.46 -20.06
CA TYR A 565 2.68 -11.91 -20.14
C TYR A 565 4.14 -12.35 -20.37
N HIS A 566 5.10 -11.42 -20.26
CA HIS A 566 6.52 -11.68 -20.46
C HIS A 566 7.36 -11.35 -19.21
N SER A 567 8.65 -11.50 -19.30
CA SER A 567 9.59 -11.30 -18.18
C SER A 567 9.55 -9.90 -17.56
N ASN A 568 9.11 -8.88 -18.31
CA ASN A 568 9.00 -7.49 -17.84
C ASN A 568 7.66 -7.17 -17.19
N GLN A 569 6.81 -8.18 -16.93
CA GLN A 569 5.44 -7.98 -16.43
C GLN A 569 5.36 -7.11 -15.17
N LEU A 570 6.29 -7.28 -14.22
CA LEU A 570 6.29 -6.50 -12.98
C LEU A 570 6.51 -5.01 -13.26
N PHE A 571 7.45 -4.68 -14.15
CA PHE A 571 7.69 -3.29 -14.54
C PHE A 571 6.41 -2.67 -15.14
N TRP A 572 5.75 -3.37 -16.07
CA TRP A 572 4.54 -2.86 -16.72
C TRP A 572 3.32 -2.79 -15.80
N LEU A 573 3.15 -3.77 -14.89
CA LEU A 573 2.13 -3.70 -13.86
C LEU A 573 2.31 -2.46 -12.98
N ASN A 574 3.54 -2.23 -12.51
CA ASN A 574 3.86 -1.07 -11.68
C ASN A 574 3.74 0.25 -12.46
N LYS A 575 4.12 0.27 -13.74
CA LYS A 575 3.97 1.46 -14.60
C LYS A 575 2.50 1.83 -14.81
N LEU A 576 1.63 0.85 -15.00
CA LEU A 576 0.19 1.09 -15.12
C LEU A 576 -0.43 1.51 -13.77
N ASP A 577 0.05 0.97 -12.64
CA ASP A 577 -0.36 1.45 -11.31
C ASP A 577 0.02 2.91 -11.08
N ASP A 578 1.24 3.30 -11.44
CA ASP A 578 1.70 4.68 -11.35
C ASP A 578 0.85 5.64 -12.21
N GLU A 579 0.22 5.13 -13.28
CA GLU A 579 -0.60 5.90 -14.23
C GLU A 579 -2.11 5.72 -14.03
N ILE A 580 -2.57 5.01 -13.01
CA ILE A 580 -4.00 4.69 -12.82
C ILE A 580 -4.90 5.92 -12.82
N ASP A 581 -4.47 7.02 -12.20
CA ASP A 581 -5.26 8.25 -12.14
C ASP A 581 -5.33 8.96 -13.51
N ASN A 582 -4.28 8.86 -14.30
CA ASN A 582 -4.28 9.35 -15.68
C ASN A 582 -5.15 8.48 -16.60
N LEU A 583 -5.15 7.16 -16.41
CA LEU A 583 -6.05 6.23 -17.11
C LEU A 583 -7.52 6.54 -16.82
N ARG A 584 -7.85 6.83 -15.55
CA ARG A 584 -9.21 7.26 -15.14
C ARG A 584 -9.63 8.55 -15.85
N MET A 585 -8.73 9.56 -15.87
CA MET A 585 -8.98 10.82 -16.57
C MET A 585 -9.15 10.64 -18.08
N ALA A 586 -8.37 9.74 -18.69
CA ALA A 586 -8.49 9.40 -20.08
C ALA A 586 -9.82 8.70 -20.40
N LEU A 587 -10.25 7.76 -19.55
CA LEU A 587 -11.55 7.08 -19.67
C LEU A 587 -12.72 8.05 -19.53
N GLU A 588 -12.68 8.96 -18.55
CA GLU A 588 -13.71 9.99 -18.38
C GLU A 588 -13.82 10.89 -19.63
N TRP A 589 -12.70 11.35 -20.16
CA TRP A 589 -12.68 12.13 -21.38
C TRP A 589 -13.19 11.35 -22.60
N ALA A 590 -12.79 10.08 -22.69
CA ALA A 590 -13.18 9.18 -23.77
C ALA A 590 -14.69 8.90 -23.76
N LEU A 591 -15.30 8.72 -22.60
CA LEU A 591 -16.75 8.48 -22.46
C LEU A 591 -17.59 9.61 -23.06
N ALA A 592 -17.08 10.84 -23.04
CA ALA A 592 -17.76 12.00 -23.59
C ALA A 592 -17.40 12.31 -25.05
N ASN A 593 -16.21 11.92 -25.54
CA ASN A 593 -15.65 12.43 -26.80
C ASN A 593 -15.18 11.35 -27.78
N ASP A 594 -14.66 10.18 -27.27
CA ASP A 594 -14.10 9.10 -28.11
C ASP A 594 -14.27 7.73 -27.45
N ILE A 595 -15.47 7.14 -27.57
CA ILE A 595 -15.84 5.85 -26.97
C ILE A 595 -14.91 4.72 -27.41
N GLU A 596 -14.39 4.75 -28.64
CA GLU A 596 -13.51 3.72 -29.17
C GLU A 596 -12.18 3.68 -28.38
N SER A 597 -11.55 4.82 -28.19
CA SER A 597 -10.35 4.94 -27.36
C SER A 597 -10.59 4.53 -25.91
N GLY A 598 -11.76 4.86 -25.35
CA GLY A 598 -12.20 4.39 -24.02
C GLY A 598 -12.25 2.86 -23.93
N LEU A 599 -12.87 2.20 -24.92
CA LEU A 599 -12.92 0.73 -24.97
C LEU A 599 -11.53 0.11 -25.09
N ARG A 600 -10.60 0.72 -25.84
CA ARG A 600 -9.22 0.23 -25.92
C ARG A 600 -8.53 0.28 -24.55
N ILE A 601 -8.68 1.36 -23.78
CA ILE A 601 -8.12 1.46 -22.44
C ILE A 601 -8.77 0.43 -21.49
N ALA A 602 -10.08 0.27 -21.53
CA ALA A 602 -10.79 -0.60 -20.60
C ALA A 602 -10.62 -2.10 -20.90
N ALA A 603 -10.64 -2.50 -22.20
CA ALA A 603 -10.65 -3.90 -22.59
C ALA A 603 -9.26 -4.50 -22.84
N THR A 604 -8.25 -3.70 -23.19
CA THR A 604 -6.93 -4.21 -23.59
C THR A 604 -6.11 -4.73 -22.42
N PRO A 605 -5.81 -3.99 -21.35
CA PRO A 605 -4.91 -4.44 -20.30
C PRO A 605 -5.62 -5.32 -19.26
N TRP A 606 -6.31 -6.38 -19.71
CA TRP A 606 -7.09 -7.24 -18.83
C TRP A 606 -6.29 -7.78 -17.64
N ARG A 607 -5.05 -8.23 -17.89
CA ARG A 607 -4.21 -8.79 -16.84
C ARG A 607 -3.85 -7.77 -15.75
N PHE A 608 -3.75 -6.49 -16.11
CA PHE A 608 -3.57 -5.41 -15.14
C PHE A 608 -4.80 -5.24 -14.26
N TRP A 609 -5.99 -5.09 -14.87
CA TRP A 609 -7.24 -4.96 -14.13
C TRP A 609 -7.52 -6.15 -13.22
N HIS A 610 -7.21 -7.37 -13.73
CA HIS A 610 -7.34 -8.61 -12.97
C HIS A 610 -6.32 -8.69 -11.83
N GLY A 611 -5.06 -8.53 -12.11
CA GLY A 611 -3.96 -8.73 -11.15
C GLY A 611 -3.92 -7.69 -10.03
N ARG A 612 -4.52 -6.50 -10.26
CA ARG A 612 -4.63 -5.42 -9.27
C ARG A 612 -6.02 -5.31 -8.63
N SER A 613 -6.91 -6.24 -8.91
CA SER A 613 -8.28 -6.30 -8.34
C SER A 613 -9.14 -5.06 -8.61
N TYR A 614 -9.00 -4.44 -9.80
CA TYR A 614 -9.84 -3.31 -10.23
C TYR A 614 -11.11 -3.76 -10.99
N PHE A 615 -11.70 -4.92 -10.63
CA PHE A 615 -12.79 -5.53 -11.39
C PHE A 615 -14.07 -4.68 -11.46
N GLN A 616 -14.50 -4.13 -10.34
CA GLN A 616 -15.73 -3.33 -10.29
C GLN A 616 -15.56 -2.03 -11.05
N GLU A 617 -14.38 -1.44 -10.98
CA GLU A 617 -14.07 -0.21 -11.71
C GLU A 617 -14.09 -0.43 -13.22
N VAL A 618 -13.37 -1.44 -13.72
CA VAL A 618 -13.33 -1.73 -15.16
C VAL A 618 -14.69 -2.21 -15.67
N GLU A 619 -15.45 -2.95 -14.86
CA GLU A 619 -16.82 -3.36 -15.18
C GLU A 619 -17.72 -2.14 -15.39
N SER A 620 -17.68 -1.16 -14.48
CA SER A 620 -18.45 0.07 -14.60
C SER A 620 -18.10 0.84 -15.88
N TRP A 621 -16.80 0.96 -16.21
CA TRP A 621 -16.34 1.61 -17.44
C TRP A 621 -16.80 0.86 -18.69
N LEU A 622 -16.62 -0.47 -18.74
CA LEU A 622 -17.05 -1.31 -19.88
C LEU A 622 -18.55 -1.19 -20.11
N LYS A 623 -19.35 -1.23 -19.06
CA LYS A 623 -20.80 -1.08 -19.14
C LYS A 623 -21.18 0.26 -19.79
N GLN A 624 -20.69 1.39 -19.25
CA GLN A 624 -21.02 2.72 -19.72
C GLN A 624 -20.57 2.94 -21.18
N LEU A 625 -19.39 2.45 -21.53
CA LEU A 625 -18.84 2.56 -22.89
C LEU A 625 -19.63 1.70 -23.88
N LEU A 626 -19.94 0.43 -23.54
CA LEU A 626 -20.69 -0.49 -24.39
C LEU A 626 -22.14 -0.05 -24.60
N GLU A 627 -22.78 0.58 -23.62
CA GLU A 627 -24.12 1.15 -23.77
C GLU A 627 -24.16 2.21 -24.88
N GLN A 628 -23.07 2.97 -25.08
CA GLN A 628 -22.97 4.02 -26.09
C GLN A 628 -22.34 3.54 -27.42
N TYR A 629 -21.50 2.50 -27.39
CA TYR A 629 -20.78 2.00 -28.56
C TYR A 629 -21.69 1.14 -29.44
N LYS A 630 -21.96 1.58 -30.69
CA LYS A 630 -22.90 0.89 -31.61
C LYS A 630 -22.20 0.33 -32.86
N ILE A 631 -20.88 0.43 -32.94
CA ILE A 631 -20.11 -0.06 -34.08
C ILE A 631 -19.82 -1.55 -33.88
N THR A 632 -20.17 -2.38 -34.86
CA THR A 632 -19.88 -3.81 -34.86
C THR A 632 -18.48 -4.03 -35.45
N ASN A 633 -17.48 -4.24 -34.58
CA ASN A 633 -16.09 -4.50 -34.94
C ASN A 633 -15.42 -5.45 -33.94
N ALA A 634 -14.14 -5.81 -34.17
CA ALA A 634 -13.37 -6.71 -33.31
C ALA A 634 -13.25 -6.18 -31.87
N LEU A 635 -13.04 -4.87 -31.70
CA LEU A 635 -12.94 -4.23 -30.38
C LEU A 635 -14.24 -4.38 -29.58
N HIS A 636 -15.41 -4.23 -30.21
CA HIS A 636 -16.70 -4.45 -29.56
C HIS A 636 -16.85 -5.89 -29.09
N ALA A 637 -16.51 -6.86 -29.94
CA ALA A 637 -16.55 -8.27 -29.56
C ALA A 637 -15.60 -8.58 -28.39
N GLN A 638 -14.39 -8.05 -28.43
CA GLN A 638 -13.41 -8.19 -27.35
C GLN A 638 -13.91 -7.56 -26.04
N ALA A 639 -14.45 -6.35 -26.10
CA ALA A 639 -14.98 -5.65 -24.91
C ALA A 639 -16.15 -6.42 -24.28
N LEU A 640 -17.04 -7.03 -25.08
CA LEU A 640 -18.11 -7.92 -24.58
C LEU A 640 -17.54 -9.16 -23.88
N ALA A 641 -16.48 -9.77 -24.46
CA ALA A 641 -15.80 -10.90 -23.81
C ALA A 641 -15.21 -10.50 -22.46
N MET A 642 -14.55 -9.34 -22.37
CA MET A 642 -14.00 -8.83 -21.11
C MET A 642 -15.09 -8.51 -20.10
N TYR A 643 -16.19 -7.88 -20.53
CA TYR A 643 -17.33 -7.59 -19.69
C TYR A 643 -17.97 -8.86 -19.14
N SER A 644 -18.08 -9.94 -19.96
CA SER A 644 -18.55 -11.24 -19.50
C SER A 644 -17.66 -11.85 -18.40
N LEU A 645 -16.33 -11.66 -18.47
CA LEU A 645 -15.40 -12.10 -17.42
C LEU A 645 -15.60 -11.33 -16.11
N CYS A 646 -15.88 -10.03 -16.18
CA CYS A 646 -16.23 -9.23 -14.99
C CYS A 646 -17.51 -9.76 -14.32
N LYS A 647 -18.56 -10.02 -15.10
CA LYS A 647 -19.83 -10.57 -14.61
C LYS A 647 -19.70 -11.96 -14.00
N PHE A 648 -18.85 -12.80 -14.58
CA PHE A 648 -18.54 -14.12 -14.02
C PHE A 648 -17.98 -14.01 -12.59
N ARG A 649 -17.06 -13.08 -12.38
CA ARG A 649 -16.47 -12.80 -11.07
C ARG A 649 -17.49 -12.31 -10.03
N GLN A 650 -18.55 -11.65 -10.47
CA GLN A 650 -19.66 -11.21 -9.62
C GLN A 650 -20.68 -12.30 -9.32
N GLY A 651 -20.58 -13.46 -9.98
CA GLY A 651 -21.53 -14.57 -9.84
C GLY A 651 -22.82 -14.41 -10.64
N ASP A 652 -22.90 -13.44 -11.56
CA ASP A 652 -24.04 -13.30 -12.47
C ASP A 652 -23.85 -14.17 -13.72
N PHE A 653 -24.11 -15.47 -13.56
CA PHE A 653 -23.88 -16.46 -14.60
C PHE A 653 -24.80 -16.30 -15.81
N SER A 654 -26.01 -15.78 -15.63
CA SER A 654 -26.97 -15.60 -16.74
C SER A 654 -26.53 -14.49 -17.70
N GLU A 655 -26.12 -13.35 -17.17
CA GLU A 655 -25.59 -12.23 -17.96
C GLU A 655 -24.23 -12.58 -18.56
N THR A 656 -23.38 -13.29 -17.82
CA THR A 656 -22.07 -13.79 -18.27
C THR A 656 -22.19 -14.60 -19.56
N ILE A 657 -23.06 -15.61 -19.60
CA ILE A 657 -23.23 -16.48 -20.75
C ILE A 657 -23.85 -15.72 -21.94
N ALA A 658 -24.82 -14.84 -21.68
CA ALA A 658 -25.43 -14.01 -22.71
C ALA A 658 -24.39 -13.12 -23.42
N LEU A 659 -23.55 -12.41 -22.66
CA LEU A 659 -22.50 -11.54 -23.18
C LEU A 659 -21.41 -12.32 -23.94
N ALA A 660 -20.98 -13.47 -23.42
CA ALA A 660 -19.99 -14.31 -24.07
C ALA A 660 -20.49 -14.90 -25.39
N ASN A 661 -21.77 -15.31 -25.46
CA ASN A 661 -22.40 -15.76 -26.71
C ASN A 661 -22.52 -14.61 -27.71
N GLN A 662 -22.89 -13.40 -27.27
CA GLN A 662 -22.95 -12.23 -28.15
C GLN A 662 -21.57 -11.91 -28.73
N SER A 663 -20.52 -11.94 -27.89
CA SER A 663 -19.14 -11.79 -28.36
C SER A 663 -18.75 -12.85 -29.38
N LEU A 664 -19.05 -14.13 -29.10
CA LEU A 664 -18.74 -15.24 -29.99
C LEU A 664 -19.44 -15.13 -31.38
N GLU A 665 -20.73 -14.78 -31.38
CA GLU A 665 -21.49 -14.58 -32.62
C GLU A 665 -20.90 -13.43 -33.45
N MET A 666 -20.58 -12.33 -32.79
CA MET A 666 -19.95 -11.17 -33.43
C MET A 666 -18.57 -11.53 -33.98
N ALA A 667 -17.69 -12.18 -33.20
CA ALA A 667 -16.37 -12.59 -33.62
C ALA A 667 -16.43 -13.55 -34.85
N ARG A 668 -17.37 -14.47 -34.88
CA ARG A 668 -17.60 -15.35 -36.04
C ARG A 668 -18.07 -14.59 -37.28
N THR A 669 -18.98 -13.64 -37.09
CA THR A 669 -19.48 -12.81 -38.20
C THR A 669 -18.36 -11.96 -38.82
N LEU A 670 -17.44 -11.47 -37.96
CA LEU A 670 -16.30 -10.66 -38.40
C LEU A 670 -15.09 -11.51 -38.85
N ALA A 671 -15.18 -12.84 -38.75
CA ALA A 671 -14.05 -13.76 -38.96
C ALA A 671 -12.83 -13.46 -38.06
N ASP A 672 -13.05 -12.86 -36.89
CA ASP A 672 -12.02 -12.58 -35.91
C ASP A 672 -11.74 -13.85 -35.08
N LYS A 673 -10.72 -14.58 -35.49
CA LYS A 673 -10.35 -15.86 -34.88
C LYS A 673 -9.79 -15.69 -33.47
N GLN A 674 -9.14 -14.55 -33.17
CA GLN A 674 -8.57 -14.28 -31.85
C GLN A 674 -9.71 -14.14 -30.81
N THR A 675 -10.68 -13.27 -31.10
CA THR A 675 -11.84 -13.06 -30.22
C THR A 675 -12.77 -14.27 -30.19
N GLU A 676 -12.90 -15.02 -31.29
CA GLU A 676 -13.63 -16.31 -31.33
C GLU A 676 -13.03 -17.29 -30.30
N ALA A 677 -11.72 -17.48 -30.30
CA ALA A 677 -11.04 -18.37 -29.36
C ALA A 677 -11.20 -17.92 -27.91
N LEU A 678 -11.07 -16.59 -27.65
CA LEU A 678 -11.27 -16.02 -26.32
C LEU A 678 -12.69 -16.27 -25.79
N SER A 679 -13.69 -16.02 -26.63
CA SER A 679 -15.10 -16.22 -26.26
C SER A 679 -15.44 -17.70 -26.01
N LEU A 680 -14.90 -18.59 -26.85
CA LEU A 680 -15.04 -20.05 -26.66
C LEU A 680 -14.40 -20.53 -25.36
N ALA A 681 -13.17 -20.03 -25.06
CA ALA A 681 -12.48 -20.37 -23.83
C ALA A 681 -13.23 -19.87 -22.59
N SER A 682 -13.77 -18.66 -22.65
CA SER A 682 -14.59 -18.09 -21.58
C SER A 682 -15.88 -18.87 -21.36
N LEU A 683 -16.66 -19.14 -22.43
CA LEU A 683 -17.88 -19.96 -22.36
C LEU A 683 -17.59 -21.35 -21.80
N GLY A 684 -16.51 -22.01 -22.26
CA GLY A 684 -16.12 -23.32 -21.74
C GLY A 684 -15.94 -23.34 -20.24
N VAL A 685 -15.23 -22.35 -19.69
CA VAL A 685 -15.04 -22.18 -18.24
C VAL A 685 -16.36 -21.93 -17.51
N PHE A 686 -17.22 -21.06 -18.07
CA PHE A 686 -18.49 -20.72 -17.44
C PHE A 686 -19.45 -21.91 -17.37
N MET A 687 -19.52 -22.70 -18.42
CA MET A 687 -20.34 -23.91 -18.44
C MET A 687 -19.85 -24.98 -17.47
N ILE A 688 -18.52 -25.16 -17.39
CA ILE A 688 -17.92 -26.08 -16.43
C ILE A 688 -18.19 -25.62 -14.98
N ALA A 689 -18.08 -24.33 -14.70
CA ALA A 689 -18.36 -23.78 -13.37
C ALA A 689 -19.82 -24.03 -12.93
N GLN A 690 -20.76 -24.11 -13.88
CA GLN A 690 -22.15 -24.48 -13.63
C GLN A 690 -22.39 -26.00 -13.55
N GLY A 691 -21.35 -26.83 -13.67
CA GLY A 691 -21.48 -28.31 -13.66
C GLY A 691 -21.70 -28.97 -15.03
N ALA A 692 -21.75 -28.19 -16.11
CA ALA A 692 -21.91 -28.70 -17.48
C ALA A 692 -20.53 -29.04 -18.11
N VAL A 693 -19.75 -29.89 -17.46
CA VAL A 693 -18.38 -30.26 -17.88
C VAL A 693 -18.38 -30.88 -19.30
N GLY A 694 -19.35 -31.69 -19.63
CA GLY A 694 -19.49 -32.34 -20.94
C GLY A 694 -19.66 -31.37 -22.10
N ASP A 695 -20.28 -30.20 -21.86
CA ASP A 695 -20.52 -29.18 -22.87
C ASP A 695 -19.37 -28.16 -22.91
N GLY A 696 -18.77 -27.85 -21.77
CA GLY A 696 -17.71 -26.85 -21.67
C GLY A 696 -16.35 -27.30 -22.20
N THR A 697 -15.97 -28.57 -21.96
CA THR A 697 -14.66 -29.09 -22.40
C THR A 697 -14.47 -29.03 -23.92
N PRO A 698 -15.43 -29.38 -24.77
CA PRO A 698 -15.28 -29.23 -26.22
C PRO A 698 -15.09 -27.80 -26.68
N LEU A 699 -15.61 -26.79 -25.95
CA LEU A 699 -15.40 -25.38 -26.28
C LEU A 699 -13.94 -24.97 -25.99
N LEU A 700 -13.38 -25.45 -24.88
CA LEU A 700 -11.96 -25.24 -24.57
C LEU A 700 -11.03 -25.89 -25.61
N GLU A 701 -11.38 -27.12 -26.10
CA GLU A 701 -10.62 -27.80 -27.15
C GLU A 701 -10.68 -27.05 -28.49
N GLN A 702 -11.82 -26.50 -28.84
CA GLN A 702 -11.99 -25.66 -30.04
C GLN A 702 -11.15 -24.36 -29.90
N ALA A 703 -11.20 -23.71 -28.75
CA ALA A 703 -10.39 -22.52 -28.47
C ALA A 703 -8.89 -22.82 -28.61
N LEU A 704 -8.41 -23.92 -28.01
CA LEU A 704 -7.01 -24.35 -28.11
C LEU A 704 -6.59 -24.63 -29.56
N ALA A 705 -7.45 -25.26 -30.34
CA ALA A 705 -7.19 -25.52 -31.76
C ALA A 705 -7.01 -24.22 -32.56
N ILE A 706 -7.84 -23.19 -32.27
CA ILE A 706 -7.72 -21.88 -32.90
C ILE A 706 -6.44 -21.18 -32.45
N TYR A 707 -6.12 -21.15 -31.16
CA TYR A 707 -4.89 -20.54 -30.65
C TYR A 707 -3.63 -21.20 -31.22
N ARG A 708 -3.64 -22.53 -31.40
CA ARG A 708 -2.55 -23.25 -32.07
C ARG A 708 -2.41 -22.85 -33.53
N LEU A 709 -3.53 -22.69 -34.25
CA LEU A 709 -3.52 -22.22 -35.65
C LEU A 709 -2.99 -20.79 -35.77
N LEU A 710 -3.31 -19.92 -34.83
CA LEU A 710 -2.82 -18.53 -34.81
C LEU A 710 -1.37 -18.40 -34.30
N GLY A 711 -0.81 -19.43 -33.70
CA GLY A 711 0.49 -19.36 -33.04
C GLY A 711 0.48 -18.54 -31.74
N ASP A 712 -0.69 -18.26 -31.19
CA ASP A 712 -0.86 -17.51 -29.94
C ASP A 712 -0.52 -18.39 -28.73
N LYS A 713 0.71 -18.26 -28.24
CA LYS A 713 1.22 -19.01 -27.08
C LYS A 713 0.56 -18.61 -25.76
N ILE A 714 0.13 -17.36 -25.62
CA ILE A 714 -0.56 -16.86 -24.42
C ILE A 714 -1.93 -17.54 -24.30
N GLY A 715 -2.71 -17.53 -25.39
CA GLY A 715 -3.99 -18.21 -25.47
C GLY A 715 -3.87 -19.71 -25.28
N GLN A 716 -2.83 -20.34 -25.87
CA GLN A 716 -2.54 -21.77 -25.67
C GLN A 716 -2.26 -22.08 -24.21
N ALA A 717 -1.36 -21.33 -23.55
CA ALA A 717 -0.99 -21.55 -22.15
C ALA A 717 -2.20 -21.44 -21.22
N GLY A 718 -3.04 -20.41 -21.39
CA GLY A 718 -4.23 -20.23 -20.57
C GLY A 718 -5.30 -21.29 -20.82
N THR A 719 -5.47 -21.74 -22.06
CA THR A 719 -6.49 -22.75 -22.40
C THR A 719 -6.07 -24.15 -21.99
N THR A 720 -4.79 -24.52 -22.14
CA THR A 720 -4.26 -25.80 -21.65
C THR A 720 -4.30 -25.90 -20.13
N GLU A 721 -4.08 -24.79 -19.41
CA GLU A 721 -4.28 -24.73 -17.95
C GLU A 721 -5.72 -25.06 -17.57
N ARG A 722 -6.71 -24.43 -18.22
CA ARG A 722 -8.13 -24.68 -17.97
C ARG A 722 -8.53 -26.12 -18.29
N LEU A 723 -7.97 -26.71 -19.36
CA LEU A 723 -8.16 -28.13 -19.67
C LEU A 723 -7.52 -29.05 -18.63
N ALA A 724 -6.36 -28.69 -18.09
CA ALA A 724 -5.73 -29.45 -17.00
C ALA A 724 -6.55 -29.42 -15.72
N ILE A 725 -7.09 -28.26 -15.35
CA ILE A 725 -7.90 -28.08 -14.15
C ILE A 725 -9.22 -28.89 -14.21
N ASN A 726 -9.81 -28.98 -15.40
CA ASN A 726 -11.16 -29.52 -15.60
C ASN A 726 -11.16 -30.91 -16.27
N SER A 727 -10.02 -31.58 -16.38
CA SER A 727 -9.93 -32.93 -16.93
C SER A 727 -10.21 -33.98 -15.87
N ASN A 728 -11.17 -34.88 -16.13
CA ASN A 728 -11.40 -36.06 -15.28
C ASN A 728 -10.38 -37.17 -15.51
N ASP A 729 -9.58 -37.09 -16.57
CA ASP A 729 -8.47 -38.00 -16.84
C ASP A 729 -7.17 -37.42 -16.29
N LEU A 730 -6.66 -38.00 -15.22
CA LEU A 730 -5.47 -37.51 -14.51
C LEU A 730 -4.22 -37.52 -15.40
N GLU A 731 -4.03 -38.52 -16.26
CA GLU A 731 -2.88 -38.58 -17.17
C GLU A 731 -2.94 -37.44 -18.19
N ARG A 732 -4.12 -37.21 -18.76
CA ARG A 732 -4.37 -36.13 -19.71
C ARG A 732 -4.25 -34.76 -19.05
N ALA A 733 -4.72 -34.62 -17.80
CA ALA A 733 -4.55 -33.41 -16.98
C ALA A 733 -3.08 -33.05 -16.80
N ILE A 734 -2.25 -34.02 -16.45
CA ILE A 734 -0.79 -33.85 -16.27
C ILE A 734 -0.12 -33.43 -17.59
N VAL A 735 -0.53 -34.01 -18.73
CA VAL A 735 0.01 -33.62 -20.04
C VAL A 735 -0.31 -32.15 -20.33
N TYR A 736 -1.55 -31.73 -20.16
CA TYR A 736 -1.96 -30.33 -20.35
C TYR A 736 -1.26 -29.38 -19.37
N ALA A 737 -1.13 -29.75 -18.10
CA ALA A 737 -0.44 -28.93 -17.11
C ALA A 737 1.06 -28.72 -17.45
N LYS A 738 1.74 -29.77 -17.92
CA LYS A 738 3.13 -29.69 -18.38
C LYS A 738 3.27 -28.83 -19.63
N GLU A 739 2.37 -28.96 -20.61
CA GLU A 739 2.33 -28.13 -21.82
C GLU A 739 2.12 -26.65 -21.43
N SER A 740 1.17 -26.36 -20.57
CA SER A 740 0.87 -25.02 -20.08
C SER A 740 2.09 -24.37 -19.38
N LEU A 741 2.75 -25.13 -18.49
CA LEU A 741 3.94 -24.64 -17.78
C LEU A 741 5.12 -24.41 -18.74
N ALA A 742 5.33 -25.29 -19.74
CA ALA A 742 6.36 -25.11 -20.74
C ALA A 742 6.17 -23.83 -21.57
N LEU A 743 4.92 -23.54 -21.97
CA LEU A 743 4.57 -22.31 -22.67
C LEU A 743 4.79 -21.07 -21.78
N ALA A 744 4.40 -21.11 -20.50
CA ALA A 744 4.63 -20.00 -19.58
C ALA A 744 6.14 -19.72 -19.37
N ARG A 745 6.95 -20.77 -19.26
CA ARG A 745 8.42 -20.65 -19.18
C ARG A 745 9.01 -20.05 -20.46
N GLU A 746 8.53 -20.47 -21.64
CA GLU A 746 8.97 -19.92 -22.91
C GLU A 746 8.62 -18.43 -23.06
N LEU A 747 7.46 -18.01 -22.58
CA LEU A 747 7.02 -16.62 -22.56
C LEU A 747 7.76 -15.78 -21.51
N GLY A 748 8.24 -16.38 -20.43
CA GLY A 748 8.73 -15.69 -19.25
C GLY A 748 7.61 -15.16 -18.36
N ASP A 749 6.41 -15.76 -18.44
CA ASP A 749 5.23 -15.38 -17.66
C ASP A 749 5.36 -15.86 -16.20
N LEU A 750 6.09 -15.09 -15.38
CA LEU A 750 6.38 -15.45 -13.99
C LEU A 750 5.13 -15.65 -13.14
N SER A 751 4.16 -14.72 -13.21
CA SER A 751 2.91 -14.86 -12.44
C SER A 751 2.11 -16.08 -12.90
N GLY A 752 2.00 -16.32 -14.22
CA GLY A 752 1.35 -17.51 -14.74
C GLY A 752 2.07 -18.81 -14.37
N MET A 753 3.40 -18.79 -14.24
CA MET A 753 4.17 -19.97 -13.79
C MET A 753 3.78 -20.39 -12.37
N VAL A 754 3.54 -19.47 -11.45
CA VAL A 754 3.17 -19.77 -10.06
C VAL A 754 1.95 -20.69 -10.01
N PHE A 755 0.85 -20.28 -10.66
CA PHE A 755 -0.38 -21.06 -10.68
C PHE A 755 -0.19 -22.44 -11.32
N ARG A 756 0.56 -22.51 -12.43
CA ARG A 756 0.83 -23.75 -13.16
C ARG A 756 1.71 -24.72 -12.38
N LEU A 757 2.71 -24.20 -11.65
CA LEU A 757 3.55 -24.99 -10.75
C LEU A 757 2.73 -25.55 -9.58
N CYS A 758 1.87 -24.74 -8.96
CA CYS A 758 0.97 -25.18 -7.90
C CYS A 758 -0.03 -26.25 -8.39
N TRP A 759 -0.65 -26.03 -9.56
CA TRP A 759 -1.61 -26.99 -10.10
C TRP A 759 -0.95 -28.31 -10.51
N LEU A 760 0.20 -28.24 -11.20
CA LEU A 760 0.97 -29.44 -11.56
C LEU A 760 1.41 -30.20 -10.29
N SER A 761 1.78 -29.50 -9.23
CA SER A 761 2.10 -30.11 -7.94
C SER A 761 0.91 -30.88 -7.37
N ARG A 762 -0.30 -30.30 -7.40
CA ARG A 762 -1.53 -31.00 -6.96
C ARG A 762 -1.82 -32.26 -7.77
N LEU A 763 -1.69 -32.20 -9.09
CA LEU A 763 -1.86 -33.37 -9.95
C LEU A 763 -0.86 -34.50 -9.60
N MET A 764 0.39 -34.15 -9.27
CA MET A 764 1.40 -35.13 -8.88
C MET A 764 1.15 -35.70 -7.49
N PHE A 765 0.65 -34.94 -6.52
CA PHE A 765 0.22 -35.50 -5.22
C PHE A 765 -0.83 -36.57 -5.42
N TRP A 766 -1.76 -36.36 -6.36
CA TRP A 766 -2.82 -37.33 -6.65
C TRP A 766 -2.32 -38.63 -7.26
N THR A 767 -1.10 -38.62 -7.86
CA THR A 767 -0.42 -39.85 -8.30
C THR A 767 0.45 -40.52 -7.21
N GLY A 768 0.60 -39.88 -6.03
CA GLY A 768 1.51 -40.32 -4.96
C GLY A 768 2.96 -39.84 -5.10
N ASP A 769 3.28 -38.96 -6.04
CA ASP A 769 4.61 -38.31 -6.11
C ASP A 769 4.62 -37.05 -5.21
N PHE A 770 5.38 -37.12 -4.12
CA PHE A 770 5.57 -36.01 -3.17
C PHE A 770 6.95 -35.35 -3.28
N ILE A 771 7.84 -35.82 -4.15
CA ILE A 771 9.21 -35.32 -4.31
C ILE A 771 9.27 -34.19 -5.33
N SER A 772 8.79 -34.44 -6.56
CA SER A 772 8.79 -33.45 -7.63
C SER A 772 8.07 -32.15 -7.26
N PRO A 773 6.89 -32.21 -6.60
CA PRO A 773 6.18 -31.01 -6.15
C PRO A 773 6.96 -30.12 -5.21
N THR A 774 7.79 -30.65 -4.33
CA THR A 774 8.59 -29.83 -3.40
C THR A 774 9.50 -28.85 -4.16
N VAL A 775 10.17 -29.32 -5.22
CA VAL A 775 11.05 -28.47 -6.03
C VAL A 775 10.26 -27.39 -6.78
N TRP A 776 9.08 -27.74 -7.29
CA TRP A 776 8.24 -26.78 -8.02
C TRP A 776 7.61 -25.73 -7.12
N LEU A 777 7.26 -26.10 -5.89
CA LEU A 777 6.73 -25.14 -4.90
C LEU A 777 7.83 -24.20 -4.38
N GLU A 778 9.08 -24.66 -4.26
CA GLU A 778 10.22 -23.79 -3.97
C GLU A 778 10.47 -22.78 -5.12
N GLU A 779 10.37 -23.24 -6.38
CA GLU A 779 10.42 -22.36 -7.56
C GLU A 779 9.29 -21.32 -7.51
N ALA A 780 8.05 -21.76 -7.28
CA ALA A 780 6.89 -20.88 -7.18
C ALA A 780 7.04 -19.83 -6.05
N LEU A 781 7.50 -20.25 -4.87
CA LEU A 781 7.72 -19.37 -3.73
C LEU A 781 8.80 -18.32 -4.01
N SER A 782 9.87 -18.70 -4.74
CA SER A 782 10.91 -17.76 -5.18
C SER A 782 10.33 -16.69 -6.11
N ILE A 783 9.49 -17.09 -7.06
CA ILE A 783 8.83 -16.18 -8.00
C ILE A 783 7.89 -15.22 -7.26
N VAL A 784 7.06 -15.75 -6.36
CA VAL A 784 6.13 -14.94 -5.55
C VAL A 784 6.84 -13.86 -4.77
N ARG A 785 7.96 -14.21 -4.11
CA ARG A 785 8.78 -13.23 -3.38
C ARG A 785 9.38 -12.16 -4.29
N GLN A 786 9.78 -12.54 -5.49
CA GLN A 786 10.30 -11.59 -6.49
C GLN A 786 9.22 -10.61 -6.96
N LEU A 787 7.99 -11.09 -7.15
CA LEU A 787 6.87 -10.29 -7.67
C LEU A 787 6.12 -9.50 -6.59
N GLY A 788 6.26 -9.88 -5.31
CA GLY A 788 5.40 -9.38 -4.24
C GLY A 788 3.92 -9.75 -4.45
N ASP A 789 3.65 -10.89 -5.12
CA ASP A 789 2.32 -11.34 -5.53
C ASP A 789 1.60 -12.06 -4.38
N GLN A 790 0.68 -11.36 -3.71
CA GLN A 790 -0.07 -11.91 -2.58
C GLN A 790 -1.04 -13.04 -2.99
N ILE A 791 -1.60 -12.98 -4.20
CA ILE A 791 -2.48 -14.05 -4.73
C ILE A 791 -1.64 -15.30 -5.00
N GLY A 792 -0.46 -15.13 -5.61
CA GLY A 792 0.49 -16.22 -5.80
C GLY A 792 0.95 -16.84 -4.48
N GLU A 793 1.21 -16.03 -3.45
CA GLU A 793 1.60 -16.49 -2.10
C GLU A 793 0.51 -17.36 -1.47
N GLU A 794 -0.74 -16.94 -1.54
CA GLU A 794 -1.90 -17.70 -1.10
C GLU A 794 -1.99 -19.08 -1.76
N TYR A 795 -1.86 -19.13 -3.09
CA TYR A 795 -1.88 -20.39 -3.84
C TYR A 795 -0.73 -21.33 -3.47
N VAL A 796 0.46 -20.78 -3.27
CA VAL A 796 1.64 -21.55 -2.84
C VAL A 796 1.44 -22.11 -1.43
N ASP A 797 0.99 -21.30 -0.46
CA ASP A 797 0.72 -21.78 0.89
C ASP A 797 -0.39 -22.84 0.92
N SER A 798 -1.50 -22.63 0.19
CA SER A 798 -2.55 -23.63 0.05
C SER A 798 -2.03 -24.96 -0.50
N THR A 799 -1.09 -24.90 -1.46
CA THR A 799 -0.52 -26.11 -2.08
C THR A 799 0.52 -26.77 -1.18
N TYR A 800 1.28 -26.03 -0.38
CA TYR A 800 2.12 -26.57 0.69
C TYR A 800 1.29 -27.25 1.78
N GLY A 801 0.13 -26.70 2.10
CA GLY A 801 -0.83 -27.33 2.99
C GLY A 801 -1.27 -28.71 2.46
N ASP A 802 -1.62 -28.80 1.17
CA ASP A 802 -1.94 -30.08 0.52
C ASP A 802 -0.75 -31.06 0.56
N LEU A 803 0.46 -30.63 0.22
CA LEU A 803 1.66 -31.45 0.25
C LEU A 803 1.94 -32.03 1.63
N THR A 804 1.96 -31.17 2.65
CA THR A 804 2.27 -31.55 4.03
C THR A 804 1.16 -32.44 4.62
N TYR A 805 -0.09 -32.25 4.25
CA TYR A 805 -1.21 -33.10 4.60
C TYR A 805 -1.00 -34.55 4.10
N TRP A 806 -0.72 -34.71 2.81
CA TRP A 806 -0.52 -36.03 2.20
C TRP A 806 0.78 -36.70 2.64
N GLN A 807 1.78 -35.94 3.11
CA GLN A 807 2.98 -36.47 3.74
C GLN A 807 2.74 -36.93 5.21
N GLY A 808 1.55 -36.72 5.78
CA GLY A 808 1.23 -37.03 7.17
C GLY A 808 1.67 -35.98 8.17
N ASN A 809 2.17 -34.81 7.72
CA ASN A 809 2.62 -33.71 8.58
C ASN A 809 1.46 -32.73 8.90
N TYR A 810 0.43 -33.21 9.58
CA TYR A 810 -0.83 -32.50 9.73
C TYR A 810 -0.72 -31.15 10.45
N ARG A 811 0.18 -30.99 11.41
CA ARG A 811 0.43 -29.70 12.09
C ARG A 811 0.96 -28.62 11.15
N GLN A 812 1.88 -29.00 10.27
CA GLN A 812 2.37 -28.07 9.25
C GLN A 812 1.28 -27.73 8.25
N ALA A 813 0.48 -28.73 7.84
CA ALA A 813 -0.66 -28.50 6.96
C ALA A 813 -1.64 -27.48 7.55
N ILE A 814 -1.98 -27.61 8.84
CA ILE A 814 -2.83 -26.65 9.56
C ILE A 814 -2.25 -25.24 9.49
N THR A 815 -0.95 -25.08 9.77
CA THR A 815 -0.29 -23.76 9.70
C THR A 815 -0.37 -23.14 8.31
N HIS A 816 -0.13 -23.93 7.24
CA HIS A 816 -0.25 -23.44 5.87
C HIS A 816 -1.70 -23.06 5.51
N PHE A 817 -2.68 -23.84 5.92
CA PHE A 817 -4.08 -23.50 5.66
C PHE A 817 -4.52 -22.27 6.49
N GLU A 818 -4.02 -22.08 7.70
CA GLU A 818 -4.25 -20.85 8.49
C GLU A 818 -3.67 -19.62 7.77
N ASN A 819 -2.45 -19.70 7.25
CA ASN A 819 -1.85 -18.64 6.46
C ASN A 819 -2.68 -18.36 5.19
N THR A 820 -3.10 -19.42 4.48
CA THR A 820 -4.00 -19.29 3.32
C THR A 820 -5.29 -18.55 3.68
N ILE A 821 -5.95 -18.92 4.78
CA ILE A 821 -7.18 -18.25 5.24
C ILE A 821 -6.91 -16.76 5.53
N GLN A 822 -5.82 -16.44 6.23
CA GLN A 822 -5.46 -15.05 6.55
C GLN A 822 -5.18 -14.23 5.29
N LEU A 823 -4.43 -14.79 4.32
CA LEU A 823 -4.16 -14.15 3.05
C LEU A 823 -5.46 -13.99 2.24
N SER A 824 -6.29 -15.05 2.14
CA SER A 824 -7.57 -15.01 1.45
C SER A 824 -8.52 -13.95 2.02
N GLU A 825 -8.59 -13.83 3.36
CA GLU A 825 -9.38 -12.78 4.01
C GLU A 825 -8.85 -11.36 3.69
N LYS A 826 -7.53 -11.22 3.60
CA LYS A 826 -6.88 -9.95 3.26
C LYS A 826 -7.15 -9.53 1.82
N ILE A 827 -7.05 -10.47 0.87
CA ILE A 827 -7.25 -10.20 -0.56
C ILE A 827 -8.71 -10.38 -1.02
N GLY A 828 -9.60 -10.84 -0.13
CA GLY A 828 -11.01 -11.04 -0.43
C GLY A 828 -11.32 -12.29 -1.27
N ASP A 829 -10.42 -13.29 -1.31
CA ASP A 829 -10.67 -14.55 -1.99
C ASP A 829 -11.47 -15.53 -1.12
N HIS A 830 -12.79 -15.37 -1.13
CA HIS A 830 -13.67 -16.25 -0.36
C HIS A 830 -13.67 -17.70 -0.85
N TYR A 831 -13.35 -17.94 -2.13
CA TYR A 831 -13.30 -19.28 -2.68
C TYR A 831 -12.12 -20.06 -2.09
N GLN A 832 -10.93 -19.49 -2.08
CA GLN A 832 -9.74 -20.12 -1.49
C GLN A 832 -9.86 -20.24 0.04
N SER A 833 -10.39 -19.20 0.70
CA SER A 833 -10.66 -19.26 2.14
C SER A 833 -11.57 -20.45 2.50
N LEU A 834 -12.63 -20.66 1.74
CA LEU A 834 -13.56 -21.76 1.95
C LEU A 834 -12.87 -23.12 1.78
N TRP A 835 -12.12 -23.32 0.70
CA TRP A 835 -11.38 -24.56 0.48
C TRP A 835 -10.31 -24.79 1.55
N ALA A 836 -9.59 -23.76 1.98
CA ALA A 836 -8.61 -23.86 3.05
C ALA A 836 -9.26 -24.29 4.38
N HIS A 837 -10.46 -23.79 4.71
CA HIS A 837 -11.21 -24.21 5.88
C HIS A 837 -11.60 -25.69 5.81
N VAL A 838 -12.10 -26.16 4.67
CA VAL A 838 -12.47 -27.60 4.49
C VAL A 838 -11.24 -28.48 4.67
N LYS A 839 -10.12 -28.14 4.00
CA LYS A 839 -8.86 -28.90 4.06
C LYS A 839 -8.24 -28.88 5.46
N MET A 840 -8.31 -27.75 6.14
CA MET A 840 -7.84 -27.62 7.53
C MET A 840 -8.65 -28.52 8.47
N ALA A 841 -9.98 -28.63 8.27
CA ALA A 841 -10.82 -29.52 9.05
C ALA A 841 -10.39 -31.00 8.89
N TYR A 842 -10.02 -31.43 7.68
CA TYR A 842 -9.42 -32.75 7.46
C TYR A 842 -8.10 -32.94 8.20
N ALA A 843 -7.20 -31.93 8.15
CA ALA A 843 -5.91 -31.99 8.83
C ALA A 843 -6.09 -32.09 10.36
N VAL A 844 -7.02 -31.32 10.92
CA VAL A 844 -7.38 -31.36 12.35
C VAL A 844 -7.98 -32.73 12.74
N LEU A 845 -8.82 -33.32 11.87
CA LEU A 845 -9.35 -34.66 12.08
C LEU A 845 -8.25 -35.72 12.11
N ARG A 846 -7.26 -35.65 11.24
CA ARG A 846 -6.12 -36.57 11.17
C ARG A 846 -5.13 -36.39 12.33
N GLU A 847 -5.03 -35.18 12.92
CA GLU A 847 -4.26 -34.93 14.16
C GLU A 847 -4.96 -35.55 15.39
N GLY A 848 -6.25 -35.94 15.27
CA GLY A 848 -7.03 -36.57 16.34
C GLY A 848 -7.91 -35.61 17.15
N GLU A 849 -7.97 -34.34 16.76
CA GLU A 849 -8.77 -33.31 17.45
C GLU A 849 -10.24 -33.35 16.99
N ILE A 850 -10.93 -34.45 17.32
CA ILE A 850 -12.27 -34.80 16.79
C ILE A 850 -13.30 -33.69 17.01
N GLN A 851 -13.33 -33.08 18.22
CA GLN A 851 -14.31 -32.06 18.55
C GLN A 851 -14.10 -30.78 17.73
N GLN A 852 -12.85 -30.35 17.57
CA GLN A 852 -12.49 -29.20 16.78
C GLN A 852 -12.81 -29.43 15.28
N ALA A 853 -12.46 -30.60 14.75
CA ALA A 853 -12.78 -30.97 13.38
C ALA A 853 -14.30 -30.95 13.11
N HIS A 854 -15.10 -31.41 14.06
CA HIS A 854 -16.57 -31.39 13.95
C HIS A 854 -17.11 -29.97 13.84
N GLU A 855 -16.62 -29.04 14.68
CA GLU A 855 -17.02 -27.62 14.64
C GLU A 855 -16.63 -26.97 13.33
N MET A 856 -15.43 -27.26 12.83
CA MET A 856 -14.93 -26.73 11.56
C MET A 856 -15.72 -27.26 10.36
N PHE A 857 -16.02 -28.55 10.30
CA PHE A 857 -16.85 -29.10 9.21
C PHE A 857 -18.26 -28.53 9.25
N ARG A 858 -18.84 -28.33 10.44
CA ARG A 858 -20.15 -27.69 10.59
C ARG A 858 -20.16 -26.25 10.06
N GLU A 859 -19.14 -25.51 10.34
CA GLU A 859 -18.97 -24.15 9.79
C GLU A 859 -18.77 -24.20 8.26
N SER A 860 -17.95 -25.12 7.78
CA SER A 860 -17.70 -25.31 6.34
C SER A 860 -18.99 -25.64 5.58
N ILE A 861 -19.86 -26.50 6.10
CA ILE A 861 -21.17 -26.79 5.48
C ILE A 861 -22.01 -25.51 5.33
N HIS A 862 -22.03 -24.67 6.37
CA HIS A 862 -22.78 -23.43 6.29
C HIS A 862 -22.21 -22.48 5.22
N ARG A 863 -20.90 -22.38 5.13
CA ARG A 863 -20.19 -21.55 4.12
C ARG A 863 -20.40 -22.07 2.70
N THR A 864 -20.26 -23.39 2.47
CA THR A 864 -20.41 -24.02 1.15
C THR A 864 -21.83 -23.89 0.59
N ARG A 865 -22.84 -24.02 1.48
CA ARG A 865 -24.26 -23.83 1.11
C ARG A 865 -24.57 -22.38 0.74
N LYS A 866 -24.05 -21.42 1.53
CA LYS A 866 -24.23 -20.01 1.24
C LYS A 866 -23.59 -19.60 -0.10
N ALA A 867 -22.48 -20.23 -0.45
CA ALA A 867 -21.75 -19.99 -1.69
C ALA A 867 -22.30 -20.81 -2.90
N ASP A 868 -23.29 -21.67 -2.69
CA ASP A 868 -23.85 -22.60 -3.70
C ASP A 868 -22.78 -23.47 -4.39
N LEU A 869 -21.75 -23.86 -3.66
CA LEU A 869 -20.63 -24.66 -4.17
C LEU A 869 -20.84 -26.14 -3.86
N MET A 870 -21.49 -26.87 -4.80
CA MET A 870 -21.86 -28.29 -4.62
C MET A 870 -20.64 -29.18 -4.38
N ILE A 871 -19.55 -29.00 -5.14
CA ILE A 871 -18.34 -29.80 -4.99
C ILE A 871 -17.74 -29.69 -3.58
N ALA A 872 -17.62 -28.46 -3.04
CA ALA A 872 -17.11 -28.24 -1.70
C ALA A 872 -18.07 -28.78 -0.62
N THR A 873 -19.38 -28.80 -0.89
CA THR A 873 -20.38 -29.43 -0.02
C THR A 873 -20.19 -30.94 0.06
N VAL A 874 -19.94 -31.59 -1.08
CA VAL A 874 -19.64 -33.03 -1.14
C VAL A 874 -18.39 -33.37 -0.34
N TYR A 875 -17.29 -32.65 -0.55
CA TYR A 875 -16.05 -32.83 0.22
C TYR A 875 -16.25 -32.63 1.72
N THR A 876 -17.05 -31.64 2.12
CA THR A 876 -17.34 -31.42 3.54
C THR A 876 -18.16 -32.53 4.15
N ILE A 877 -19.15 -33.09 3.43
CA ILE A 877 -19.98 -34.23 3.89
C ILE A 877 -19.13 -35.51 3.98
N GLU A 878 -18.20 -35.75 3.04
CA GLU A 878 -17.23 -36.84 3.15
C GLU A 878 -16.36 -36.71 4.39
N GLY A 879 -15.86 -35.48 4.71
CA GLY A 879 -15.13 -35.23 5.95
C GLY A 879 -15.96 -35.56 7.20
N LEU A 880 -17.24 -35.21 7.20
CA LEU A 880 -18.17 -35.59 8.27
C LEU A 880 -18.44 -37.10 8.30
N ALA A 881 -18.46 -37.79 7.16
CA ALA A 881 -18.54 -39.26 7.14
C ALA A 881 -17.31 -39.89 7.78
N SER A 882 -16.10 -39.47 7.44
CA SER A 882 -14.85 -39.90 8.06
C SER A 882 -14.81 -39.58 9.57
N LEU A 883 -15.31 -38.43 9.99
CA LEU A 883 -15.46 -38.09 11.39
C LEU A 883 -16.41 -39.05 12.13
N ASN A 884 -17.55 -39.42 11.53
CA ASN A 884 -18.50 -40.40 12.09
C ASN A 884 -17.87 -41.82 12.21
N VAL A 885 -16.98 -42.21 11.30
CA VAL A 885 -16.20 -43.46 11.46
C VAL A 885 -15.35 -43.40 12.73
N ASN A 886 -14.64 -42.31 12.95
CA ASN A 886 -13.80 -42.08 14.13
C ASN A 886 -14.63 -42.00 15.44
N GLN A 887 -15.86 -41.53 15.39
CA GLN A 887 -16.79 -41.49 16.53
C GLN A 887 -17.50 -42.81 16.77
N GLY A 888 -17.28 -43.85 15.94
CA GLY A 888 -17.91 -45.15 16.10
C GLY A 888 -19.37 -45.20 15.68
N GLN A 889 -19.76 -44.37 14.71
CA GLN A 889 -21.11 -44.29 14.13
C GLN A 889 -21.11 -44.80 12.65
N PRO A 890 -20.86 -46.13 12.42
CA PRO A 890 -20.65 -46.67 11.06
C PRO A 890 -21.88 -46.60 10.17
N GLU A 891 -23.10 -46.69 10.73
CA GLU A 891 -24.34 -46.63 9.99
C GLU A 891 -24.58 -45.27 9.34
N ARG A 892 -24.25 -44.17 10.10
CA ARG A 892 -24.33 -42.80 9.63
C ARG A 892 -23.27 -42.55 8.55
N ALA A 893 -22.05 -42.98 8.81
CA ALA A 893 -20.94 -42.83 7.87
C ALA A 893 -21.21 -43.55 6.55
N ALA A 894 -21.77 -44.76 6.58
CA ALA A 894 -22.13 -45.52 5.36
C ALA A 894 -23.13 -44.78 4.47
N ARG A 895 -24.18 -44.16 5.05
CA ARG A 895 -25.14 -43.35 4.27
C ARG A 895 -24.50 -42.12 3.66
N LEU A 896 -23.65 -41.38 4.44
CA LEU A 896 -23.02 -40.16 3.97
C LEU A 896 -22.00 -40.43 2.86
N PHE A 897 -21.18 -41.49 2.96
CA PHE A 897 -20.30 -41.88 1.86
C PHE A 897 -21.08 -42.33 0.60
N ALA A 898 -22.15 -43.10 0.74
CA ALA A 898 -22.97 -43.51 -0.39
C ALA A 898 -23.66 -42.32 -1.08
N TRP A 899 -24.09 -41.29 -0.31
CA TRP A 899 -24.61 -40.05 -0.84
C TRP A 899 -23.53 -39.30 -1.62
N ALA A 900 -22.34 -39.14 -1.04
CA ALA A 900 -21.23 -38.42 -1.62
C ALA A 900 -20.78 -39.07 -2.95
N ASP A 901 -20.68 -40.40 -3.00
CA ASP A 901 -20.38 -41.17 -4.22
C ASP A 901 -21.40 -40.90 -5.32
N ALA A 902 -22.72 -41.00 -5.00
CA ALA A 902 -23.77 -40.71 -5.99
C ALA A 902 -23.73 -39.25 -6.46
N MET A 903 -23.45 -38.32 -5.58
CA MET A 903 -23.37 -36.91 -5.94
C MET A 903 -22.13 -36.61 -6.81
N ARG A 904 -20.95 -37.21 -6.50
CA ARG A 904 -19.76 -37.09 -7.36
C ARG A 904 -20.03 -37.65 -8.76
N GLU A 905 -20.70 -38.77 -8.87
CA GLU A 905 -21.11 -39.34 -10.18
C GLU A 905 -22.00 -38.36 -10.95
N ASN A 906 -22.98 -37.73 -10.28
CA ASN A 906 -23.90 -36.79 -10.90
C ASN A 906 -23.22 -35.50 -11.39
N ILE A 907 -22.22 -34.98 -10.65
CA ILE A 907 -21.49 -33.76 -11.02
C ILE A 907 -20.24 -34.04 -11.88
N GLY A 908 -19.96 -35.32 -12.16
CA GLY A 908 -18.80 -35.74 -12.96
C GLY A 908 -17.45 -35.51 -12.26
N ASP A 909 -17.42 -35.52 -10.92
CA ASP A 909 -16.20 -35.39 -10.13
C ASP A 909 -15.65 -36.75 -9.73
N GLN A 910 -14.46 -37.12 -10.22
CA GLN A 910 -13.76 -38.33 -9.85
C GLN A 910 -12.82 -38.10 -8.67
N ARG A 911 -12.93 -38.96 -7.66
CA ARG A 911 -12.04 -38.90 -6.50
C ARG A 911 -10.60 -39.23 -6.91
N PRO A 912 -9.58 -38.37 -6.61
CA PRO A 912 -8.19 -38.72 -6.88
C PRO A 912 -7.75 -40.00 -6.17
N PRO A 913 -6.76 -40.78 -6.71
CA PRO A 913 -6.35 -42.07 -6.15
C PRO A 913 -5.99 -42.00 -4.66
N VAL A 914 -5.23 -40.97 -4.21
CA VAL A 914 -4.88 -40.83 -2.78
C VAL A 914 -6.07 -40.55 -1.87
N GLU A 915 -7.08 -39.84 -2.36
CA GLU A 915 -8.32 -39.60 -1.63
C GLU A 915 -9.18 -40.85 -1.61
N GLN A 916 -9.25 -41.61 -2.72
CA GLN A 916 -9.96 -42.89 -2.83
C GLN A 916 -9.39 -43.89 -1.84
N GLU A 917 -8.07 -44.03 -1.74
CA GLU A 917 -7.40 -44.92 -0.78
C GLU A 917 -7.80 -44.55 0.68
N SER A 918 -7.86 -43.25 0.99
CA SER A 918 -8.31 -42.76 2.31
C SER A 918 -9.75 -43.19 2.64
N VAL A 919 -10.66 -43.02 1.66
CA VAL A 919 -12.08 -43.39 1.82
C VAL A 919 -12.22 -44.92 1.91
N GLU A 920 -11.47 -45.71 1.14
CA GLU A 920 -11.43 -47.17 1.22
C GLU A 920 -11.02 -47.66 2.61
N GLY A 921 -10.06 -46.94 3.26
CA GLY A 921 -9.70 -47.20 4.64
C GLY A 921 -10.87 -47.02 5.61
N ASP A 922 -11.61 -45.92 5.46
CA ASP A 922 -12.82 -45.65 6.27
C ASP A 922 -13.93 -46.67 6.00
N LEU A 923 -14.17 -47.03 4.73
CA LEU A 923 -15.14 -48.09 4.35
C LEU A 923 -14.75 -49.45 4.92
N ALA A 924 -13.47 -49.79 4.95
CA ALA A 924 -13.01 -51.05 5.57
C ALA A 924 -13.34 -51.08 7.08
N VAL A 925 -13.24 -50.00 7.80
CA VAL A 925 -13.67 -49.88 9.20
C VAL A 925 -15.19 -50.09 9.31
N ILE A 926 -15.99 -49.48 8.41
CA ILE A 926 -17.46 -49.66 8.36
C ILE A 926 -17.80 -51.14 8.17
N HIS A 927 -17.19 -51.78 7.16
CA HIS A 927 -17.41 -53.21 6.88
C HIS A 927 -16.97 -54.13 8.03
N SER A 928 -16.02 -53.74 8.85
CA SER A 928 -15.62 -54.50 10.05
C SER A 928 -16.67 -54.47 11.16
N LYS A 929 -17.51 -53.45 11.18
CA LYS A 929 -18.51 -53.21 12.24
C LYS A 929 -19.97 -53.56 11.82
N LEU A 930 -20.26 -53.57 10.53
CA LEU A 930 -21.59 -53.85 9.96
C LEU A 930 -21.51 -55.08 9.05
N ASN A 931 -22.58 -55.83 8.99
CA ASN A 931 -22.70 -56.93 8.04
C ASN A 931 -23.00 -56.39 6.61
N ASN A 932 -22.73 -57.22 5.59
CA ASN A 932 -22.89 -56.79 4.18
C ASN A 932 -24.32 -56.37 3.83
N THR A 933 -25.33 -57.03 4.36
CA THR A 933 -26.74 -56.73 4.13
C THR A 933 -27.11 -55.34 4.68
N ASP A 934 -26.61 -54.99 5.82
CA ASP A 934 -26.81 -53.64 6.39
C ASP A 934 -26.09 -52.59 5.57
N VAL A 935 -24.83 -52.83 5.17
CA VAL A 935 -24.07 -51.88 4.30
C VAL A 935 -24.81 -51.66 2.98
N GLU A 936 -25.29 -52.70 2.33
CA GLU A 936 -26.06 -52.57 1.08
C GLU A 936 -27.33 -51.74 1.27
N ARG A 937 -28.11 -52.02 2.35
CA ARG A 937 -29.32 -51.26 2.67
C ARG A 937 -29.00 -49.78 2.90
N LEU A 938 -28.01 -49.50 3.75
CA LEU A 938 -27.58 -48.13 4.10
C LEU A 938 -27.04 -47.37 2.87
N SER A 939 -26.37 -48.08 1.94
CA SER A 939 -25.90 -47.49 0.70
C SER A 939 -27.09 -47.09 -0.20
N VAL A 940 -28.11 -47.90 -0.29
CA VAL A 940 -29.33 -47.55 -1.05
C VAL A 940 -30.05 -46.36 -0.41
N GLU A 941 -30.19 -46.36 0.92
CA GLU A 941 -30.76 -45.23 1.68
C GLU A 941 -29.96 -43.93 1.44
N GLY A 942 -28.62 -44.00 1.53
CA GLY A 942 -27.75 -42.87 1.33
C GLY A 942 -27.86 -42.27 -0.08
N LYS A 943 -27.79 -43.10 -1.13
CA LYS A 943 -27.91 -42.66 -2.51
C LYS A 943 -29.25 -41.98 -2.84
N ALA A 944 -30.30 -42.27 -2.08
CA ALA A 944 -31.64 -41.71 -2.27
C ALA A 944 -31.86 -40.37 -1.56
N MET A 945 -30.95 -39.96 -0.66
CA MET A 945 -31.08 -38.71 0.11
C MET A 945 -30.94 -37.48 -0.76
N THR A 946 -31.71 -36.46 -0.46
CA THR A 946 -31.51 -35.11 -0.95
C THR A 946 -30.29 -34.46 -0.25
N VAL A 947 -29.78 -33.36 -0.81
CA VAL A 947 -28.68 -32.58 -0.23
C VAL A 947 -29.03 -32.13 1.20
N ASP A 948 -30.25 -31.65 1.41
CA ASP A 948 -30.70 -31.18 2.72
C ASP A 948 -30.83 -32.32 3.76
N GLU A 949 -31.27 -33.50 3.35
CA GLU A 949 -31.30 -34.68 4.21
C GLU A 949 -29.92 -35.17 4.56
N ALA A 950 -28.98 -35.17 3.60
CA ALA A 950 -27.58 -35.53 3.87
C ALA A 950 -26.90 -34.54 4.86
N ILE A 951 -27.14 -33.25 4.69
CA ILE A 951 -26.65 -32.22 5.63
C ILE A 951 -27.28 -32.40 7.02
N ALA A 952 -28.58 -32.59 7.08
CA ALA A 952 -29.27 -32.84 8.37
C ALA A 952 -28.68 -34.06 9.08
N LEU A 953 -28.50 -35.17 8.37
CA LEU A 953 -27.88 -36.39 8.89
C LEU A 953 -26.43 -36.15 9.35
N ALA A 954 -25.66 -35.39 8.57
CA ALA A 954 -24.26 -35.10 8.87
C ALA A 954 -24.09 -34.24 10.11
N LEU A 955 -25.06 -33.37 10.43
CA LEU A 955 -25.05 -32.42 11.55
C LEU A 955 -25.79 -32.91 12.78
N GLU A 956 -26.46 -34.05 12.76
CA GLU A 956 -27.07 -34.67 13.94
C GLU A 956 -26.01 -34.88 15.04
N LYS A 957 -26.35 -34.60 16.30
CA LYS A 957 -25.46 -34.79 17.43
C LYS A 957 -25.33 -36.24 17.89
#